data_ce65da2479c1bcd618accc8d4aee4f00
#
_entry.id   ce65da2479c1bcd618accc8d4aee4f00
#
_cell.length_a   1.000
_cell.length_b   1.000
_cell.length_c   1.000
_cell.angle_alpha   90.00
_cell.angle_beta   90.00
_cell.angle_gamma   90.00
#
_symmetry.space_group_name_H-M   'P 1'
#
loop_
_entity.id
_entity.type
_entity.pdbx_description
1 polymer ?
#
loop_
_entity_poly.entity_id
_entity_poly.type
_entity_poly.pdbx_seq_one_letter_code
_entity_poly.pdbx_strand_id
1 'polypeptide(L)'
;MAGQGPSRQELIRRQRQSGFVGRQGELTAFRDALRQSPQEAAQLLFHIHGPAGVGKSTLVRQWESMAREAHALTAYADESVADPVEAMETICAQFAQQGTELKRIEKLLATYWRRRHESDAATTSGGVDPQANGSAGTSQGVTGRAPSPFSVVASQLGLAGLGLIPGAGAIAGAVDPHQIASGVDRTRVTISARLRSHEDVQLALSPLRALTPVFLRDLAEAARRHLWVVLFFDTYELTGPLLDVWLRDVPVSDRYGELPANVLVVLAGQGQLDARCWQDWLDFVNDLPLQVFTDTETRQLLTTKGITDERVVDVILQLSGRLPVLVSTLAETRPASTEDVGDPSGTAVERFLKWETDVQRRAAALACALPRELDEDICRTAVGGEQASELFAWLRSMPFVTDHAGYCRYHDVVRTAMLRLQRRQSPARWREQHTRLADAFAARCTELESASLPASGWWRDEGWRGHRLQEFYHRLCAEPHTALPRTLREVLDAQRYAATTLHRWAQMLVQAGEDTDAPTVRDWGRRLLAALEDSHPGIAVLTLLLSRDGLDTRGRAPAHVLRGRSHHGAGQFDRALADYDRALELDPDNAWTMANRSRAHHGLGQFGRALADLDRAMELDPDNAETVANRGGTHELMGQFDRACADYDRALELDPDDVWAMTNRGVTHWLMGQFDRALADLDRAMELDPDNAWTVTSRGDTHRLMGQYDKALADYSHALRLDPNGQAHYGKAITPQTEQRPNREQDLVHIVERLAQQPTGTALDAVSAKGNLFLAYCAMPWWQHAERCLTEFLSSSPPRGLLTYLLIETDYLVRANPSVVEHMHAFRLLLTDVFDDLANQ
;
A
#
# COMPACT_ATOMS: atom_id res chain seq x y z
N MET A 1 20.75 -18.65 43.73
CA MET A 1 19.67 -18.41 42.75
C MET A 1 19.38 -19.74 42.08
N ALA A 2 18.23 -20.36 42.37
CA ALA A 2 17.82 -21.58 41.70
C ALA A 2 17.43 -21.24 40.27
N GLY A 3 18.19 -21.75 39.32
CA GLY A 3 17.89 -21.60 37.90
C GLY A 3 16.54 -22.21 37.56
N GLN A 4 15.66 -21.46 36.93
CA GLN A 4 14.46 -21.99 36.33
C GLN A 4 14.88 -23.06 35.34
N GLY A 5 14.38 -24.30 35.48
CA GLY A 5 14.60 -25.38 34.54
C GLY A 5 14.08 -24.97 33.12
N PRO A 6 14.57 -25.63 32.07
CA PRO A 6 14.19 -25.29 30.70
C PRO A 6 12.69 -25.38 30.51
N SER A 7 12.10 -24.43 29.80
CA SER A 7 10.67 -24.42 29.47
C SER A 7 10.32 -25.65 28.62
N ARG A 8 9.05 -26.07 28.63
CA ARG A 8 8.58 -27.18 27.79
C ARG A 8 8.82 -26.92 26.30
N GLN A 9 8.72 -25.66 25.87
CA GLN A 9 9.03 -25.21 24.53
C GLN A 9 10.54 -25.34 24.21
N GLU A 10 11.38 -25.06 25.17
CA GLU A 10 12.84 -25.22 25.04
C GLU A 10 13.25 -26.69 24.93
N LEU A 11 12.61 -27.57 25.72
CA LEU A 11 12.80 -29.03 25.62
C LEU A 11 12.35 -29.55 24.24
N ILE A 12 11.21 -29.09 23.72
CA ILE A 12 10.74 -29.48 22.40
C ILE A 12 11.69 -28.97 21.31
N ARG A 13 12.23 -27.73 21.42
CA ARG A 13 13.25 -27.20 20.49
C ARG A 13 14.51 -28.06 20.54
N ARG A 14 15.04 -28.40 21.71
CA ARG A 14 16.23 -29.24 21.84
C ARG A 14 16.02 -30.64 21.26
N GLN A 15 14.85 -31.21 21.45
CA GLN A 15 14.52 -32.51 20.86
C GLN A 15 14.40 -32.48 19.35
N ARG A 16 13.88 -31.39 18.76
CA ARG A 16 13.88 -31.17 17.30
C ARG A 16 15.29 -30.93 16.74
N GLN A 17 16.16 -30.24 17.46
CA GLN A 17 17.55 -29.97 17.08
C GLN A 17 18.42 -31.21 17.12
N SER A 18 18.22 -32.12 18.09
CA SER A 18 19.00 -33.37 18.21
C SER A 18 18.75 -34.34 17.05
N GLY A 19 17.72 -34.12 16.23
CA GLY A 19 17.40 -34.94 15.06
C GLY A 19 17.85 -34.33 13.70
N PHE A 20 18.60 -33.21 13.71
CA PHE A 20 19.08 -32.61 12.48
C PHE A 20 20.22 -33.45 11.86
N VAL A 21 20.05 -33.84 10.59
CA VAL A 21 20.98 -34.74 9.87
C VAL A 21 21.37 -34.09 8.55
N GLY A 22 22.64 -34.29 8.16
CA GLY A 22 23.18 -33.80 6.90
C GLY A 22 23.55 -32.32 6.89
N ARG A 23 23.67 -31.74 5.72
CA ARG A 23 23.90 -30.28 5.49
C ARG A 23 25.20 -29.76 6.13
N GLN A 24 26.22 -30.61 6.24
CA GLN A 24 27.47 -30.24 6.94
C GLN A 24 28.21 -29.10 6.21
N GLY A 25 28.12 -29.03 4.88
CA GLY A 25 28.72 -27.94 4.07
C GLY A 25 28.08 -26.59 4.42
N GLU A 26 26.76 -26.54 4.40
CA GLU A 26 25.99 -25.34 4.67
C GLU A 26 26.11 -24.88 6.14
N LEU A 27 26.12 -25.83 7.08
CA LEU A 27 26.38 -25.55 8.49
C LEU A 27 27.78 -25.00 8.72
N THR A 28 28.79 -25.53 7.99
CA THR A 28 30.19 -25.07 8.10
C THR A 28 30.33 -23.68 7.50
N ALA A 29 29.76 -23.43 6.31
CA ALA A 29 29.78 -22.11 5.67
C ALA A 29 29.22 -20.99 6.58
N PHE A 30 28.09 -21.24 7.21
CA PHE A 30 27.49 -20.26 8.13
C PHE A 30 28.30 -20.12 9.44
N ARG A 31 28.84 -21.23 10.00
CA ARG A 31 29.70 -21.19 11.19
C ARG A 31 30.97 -20.40 10.93
N ASP A 32 31.56 -20.56 9.77
CA ASP A 32 32.82 -19.89 9.41
C ASP A 32 32.54 -18.38 9.19
N ALA A 33 31.41 -18.02 8.61
CA ALA A 33 30.97 -16.62 8.51
C ALA A 33 30.81 -15.97 9.90
N LEU A 34 30.20 -16.65 10.87
CA LEU A 34 30.05 -16.12 12.24
C LEU A 34 31.38 -16.00 13.00
N ARG A 35 32.41 -16.76 12.59
CA ARG A 35 33.76 -16.73 13.19
C ARG A 35 34.65 -15.65 12.60
N GLN A 36 34.39 -15.20 11.38
CA GLN A 36 35.13 -14.13 10.74
C GLN A 36 34.92 -12.80 11.45
N SER A 37 35.88 -11.91 11.36
CA SER A 37 35.70 -10.52 11.75
C SER A 37 34.69 -9.85 10.81
N PRO A 38 33.68 -9.11 11.30
CA PRO A 38 32.73 -8.40 10.42
C PRO A 38 33.40 -7.47 9.40
N GLN A 39 34.62 -6.97 9.70
CA GLN A 39 35.37 -6.09 8.81
C GLN A 39 36.07 -6.83 7.68
N GLU A 40 36.24 -8.16 7.79
CA GLU A 40 36.88 -9.03 6.80
C GLU A 40 35.86 -9.87 6.02
N ALA A 41 34.58 -9.84 6.43
CA ALA A 41 33.54 -10.60 5.79
C ALA A 41 33.25 -10.05 4.38
N ALA A 42 33.66 -10.80 3.37
CA ALA A 42 33.40 -10.46 1.97
C ALA A 42 31.96 -10.67 1.53
N GLN A 43 31.18 -11.43 2.30
CA GLN A 43 29.80 -11.83 1.97
C GLN A 43 28.84 -11.27 3.01
N LEU A 44 27.91 -10.46 2.56
CA LEU A 44 26.90 -9.78 3.39
C LEU A 44 25.56 -10.52 3.43
N LEU A 45 25.32 -11.41 2.46
CA LEU A 45 24.04 -12.05 2.24
C LEU A 45 24.23 -13.53 1.91
N PHE A 46 23.43 -14.38 2.59
CA PHE A 46 23.26 -15.79 2.24
C PHE A 46 21.92 -16.01 1.55
N HIS A 47 21.94 -16.69 0.41
CA HIS A 47 20.74 -17.09 -0.28
C HIS A 47 20.63 -18.61 -0.34
N ILE A 48 19.64 -19.16 0.37
CA ILE A 48 19.34 -20.58 0.43
C ILE A 48 18.16 -20.86 -0.49
N HIS A 49 18.35 -21.62 -1.55
CA HIS A 49 17.24 -21.94 -2.46
C HIS A 49 17.18 -23.42 -2.82
N GLY A 50 16.00 -23.86 -3.27
CA GLY A 50 15.78 -25.24 -3.67
C GLY A 50 14.31 -25.66 -3.56
N PRO A 51 13.94 -26.86 -4.02
CA PRO A 51 12.57 -27.31 -4.09
C PRO A 51 11.86 -27.34 -2.71
N ALA A 52 10.54 -27.34 -2.73
CA ALA A 52 9.75 -27.48 -1.51
C ALA A 52 10.07 -28.81 -0.80
N GLY A 53 10.18 -28.78 0.52
CA GLY A 53 10.45 -30.00 1.34
C GLY A 53 11.91 -30.42 1.43
N VAL A 54 12.81 -29.67 0.83
CA VAL A 54 14.25 -29.95 0.87
C VAL A 54 14.91 -29.62 2.21
N GLY A 55 14.18 -28.93 3.11
CA GLY A 55 14.67 -28.63 4.46
C GLY A 55 15.25 -27.22 4.63
N LYS A 56 14.90 -26.24 3.78
CA LYS A 56 15.35 -24.83 3.88
C LYS A 56 15.02 -24.23 5.24
N SER A 57 13.74 -24.17 5.60
CA SER A 57 13.29 -23.60 6.88
C SER A 57 13.89 -24.31 8.09
N THR A 58 14.12 -25.63 8.00
CA THR A 58 14.79 -26.40 9.03
C THR A 58 16.27 -25.98 9.17
N LEU A 59 16.97 -25.77 8.04
CA LEU A 59 18.34 -25.27 8.04
C LEU A 59 18.42 -23.83 8.59
N VAL A 60 17.53 -22.94 8.18
CA VAL A 60 17.44 -21.56 8.70
C VAL A 60 17.23 -21.55 10.21
N ARG A 61 16.34 -22.38 10.74
CA ARG A 61 16.14 -22.51 12.19
C ARG A 61 17.38 -23.07 12.92
N GLN A 62 18.10 -23.98 12.28
CA GLN A 62 19.39 -24.46 12.81
C GLN A 62 20.43 -23.34 12.83
N TRP A 63 20.51 -22.53 11.77
CA TRP A 63 21.38 -21.37 11.70
C TRP A 63 21.01 -20.29 12.73
N GLU A 64 19.73 -20.04 12.92
CA GLU A 64 19.25 -19.14 13.98
C GLU A 64 19.71 -19.60 15.35
N SER A 65 19.65 -20.93 15.63
CA SER A 65 20.16 -21.49 16.89
C SER A 65 21.67 -21.31 17.03
N MET A 66 22.42 -21.58 15.97
CA MET A 66 23.88 -21.38 15.95
C MET A 66 24.27 -19.91 16.17
N ALA A 67 23.54 -18.98 15.55
CA ALA A 67 23.75 -17.56 15.74
C ALA A 67 23.50 -17.14 17.20
N ARG A 68 22.42 -17.63 17.80
CA ARG A 68 22.12 -17.39 19.23
C ARG A 68 23.16 -17.99 20.18
N GLU A 69 23.65 -19.19 19.88
CA GLU A 69 24.74 -19.82 20.63
C GLU A 69 26.05 -19.00 20.53
N ALA A 70 26.27 -18.34 19.40
CA ALA A 70 27.35 -17.37 19.18
C ALA A 70 27.05 -15.97 19.74
N HIS A 71 25.99 -15.80 20.54
CA HIS A 71 25.53 -14.54 21.14
C HIS A 71 25.21 -13.44 20.12
N ALA A 72 24.83 -13.80 18.89
CA ALA A 72 24.31 -12.89 17.90
C ALA A 72 22.88 -12.45 18.25
N LEU A 73 22.55 -11.22 17.90
CA LEU A 73 21.17 -10.74 17.94
C LEU A 73 20.45 -11.22 16.69
N THR A 74 19.29 -11.88 16.82
CA THR A 74 18.61 -12.53 15.68
C THR A 74 17.19 -12.05 15.50
N ALA A 75 16.75 -11.93 14.25
CA ALA A 75 15.33 -11.81 13.92
C ALA A 75 14.98 -12.72 12.74
N TYR A 76 13.73 -13.21 12.74
CA TYR A 76 13.22 -14.14 11.74
C TYR A 76 11.88 -13.63 11.21
N ALA A 77 11.80 -13.46 9.90
CA ALA A 77 10.61 -13.08 9.18
C ALA A 77 10.24 -14.17 8.16
N ASP A 78 8.97 -14.43 7.97
CA ASP A 78 8.43 -15.40 7.01
C ASP A 78 7.30 -14.76 6.18
N GLU A 79 6.49 -15.57 5.53
CA GLU A 79 5.36 -15.11 4.72
C GLU A 79 4.28 -14.33 5.46
N SER A 80 4.35 -14.24 6.79
CA SER A 80 3.46 -13.37 7.57
C SER A 80 3.75 -11.89 7.34
N VAL A 81 4.96 -11.56 6.88
CA VAL A 81 5.39 -10.19 6.59
C VAL A 81 4.97 -9.80 5.17
N ALA A 82 4.16 -8.76 5.06
CA ALA A 82 3.59 -8.32 3.79
C ALA A 82 4.32 -7.13 3.14
N ASP A 83 5.09 -6.37 3.92
CA ASP A 83 5.83 -5.22 3.40
C ASP A 83 7.06 -4.89 4.28
N PRO A 84 7.95 -3.99 3.83
CA PRO A 84 9.13 -3.60 4.61
C PRO A 84 8.82 -2.96 5.98
N VAL A 85 7.65 -2.35 6.17
CA VAL A 85 7.27 -1.75 7.46
C VAL A 85 6.95 -2.83 8.47
N GLU A 86 6.17 -3.85 8.06
CA GLU A 86 5.89 -5.04 8.87
C GLU A 86 7.19 -5.83 9.16
N ALA A 87 8.12 -5.88 8.20
CA ALA A 87 9.43 -6.48 8.44
C ALA A 87 10.21 -5.75 9.54
N MET A 88 10.27 -4.42 9.50
CA MET A 88 10.90 -3.61 10.55
C MET A 88 10.22 -3.82 11.90
N GLU A 89 8.89 -3.88 11.95
CA GLU A 89 8.12 -4.11 13.17
C GLU A 89 8.42 -5.50 13.76
N THR A 90 8.40 -6.54 12.94
CA THR A 90 8.73 -7.91 13.33
C THR A 90 10.14 -8.01 13.90
N ILE A 91 11.11 -7.35 13.28
CA ILE A 91 12.50 -7.31 13.76
C ILE A 91 12.57 -6.60 15.11
N CYS A 92 11.91 -5.44 15.26
CA CYS A 92 11.86 -4.69 16.53
C CYS A 92 11.29 -5.55 17.66
N ALA A 93 10.14 -6.19 17.44
CA ALA A 93 9.47 -7.03 18.43
C ALA A 93 10.37 -8.19 18.91
N GLN A 94 11.07 -8.85 17.99
CA GLN A 94 11.96 -9.97 18.32
C GLN A 94 13.24 -9.52 19.01
N PHE A 95 13.78 -8.37 18.68
CA PHE A 95 14.93 -7.78 19.39
C PHE A 95 14.56 -7.37 20.81
N ALA A 96 13.39 -6.79 21.01
CA ALA A 96 12.88 -6.46 22.34
C ALA A 96 12.75 -7.71 23.24
N GLN A 97 12.28 -8.84 22.68
CA GLN A 97 12.24 -10.13 23.40
C GLN A 97 13.63 -10.63 23.82
N GLN A 98 14.69 -10.23 23.13
CA GLN A 98 16.08 -10.52 23.44
C GLN A 98 16.74 -9.44 24.31
N GLY A 99 15.96 -8.48 24.80
CA GLY A 99 16.43 -7.41 25.69
C GLY A 99 17.05 -6.21 24.96
N THR A 100 16.89 -6.13 23.65
CA THR A 100 17.43 -5.03 22.83
C THR A 100 16.27 -4.26 22.18
N GLU A 101 15.83 -3.18 22.79
CA GLU A 101 14.76 -2.33 22.29
C GLU A 101 15.28 -1.30 21.29
N LEU A 102 14.60 -1.15 20.14
CA LEU A 102 14.86 -0.14 19.10
C LEU A 102 13.91 1.06 19.28
N LYS A 103 14.07 1.82 20.36
CA LYS A 103 13.08 2.77 20.90
C LYS A 103 12.63 3.86 19.93
N ARG A 104 13.53 4.38 19.08
CA ARG A 104 13.18 5.47 18.17
C ARG A 104 12.28 4.99 17.06
N ILE A 105 12.65 3.87 16.44
CA ILE A 105 11.84 3.28 15.36
C ILE A 105 10.52 2.73 15.89
N GLU A 106 10.48 2.09 17.07
CA GLU A 106 9.24 1.59 17.67
C GLU A 106 8.23 2.72 17.92
N LYS A 107 8.71 3.87 18.44
CA LYS A 107 7.88 5.06 18.61
C LYS A 107 7.36 5.60 17.28
N LEU A 108 8.21 5.58 16.26
CA LEU A 108 7.86 6.09 14.93
C LEU A 108 6.90 5.14 14.21
N LEU A 109 7.08 3.81 14.33
CA LEU A 109 6.14 2.79 13.84
C LEU A 109 4.77 2.94 14.50
N ALA A 110 4.72 3.10 15.83
CA ALA A 110 3.47 3.34 16.54
C ALA A 110 2.77 4.64 16.07
N THR A 111 3.56 5.67 15.73
CA THR A 111 3.02 6.91 15.14
C THR A 111 2.51 6.66 13.71
N TYR A 112 3.28 5.95 12.89
CA TYR A 112 2.89 5.57 11.53
C TYR A 112 1.56 4.80 11.51
N TRP A 113 1.41 3.75 12.31
CA TRP A 113 0.18 2.96 12.37
C TRP A 113 -1.01 3.79 12.85
N ARG A 114 -0.83 4.61 13.88
CA ARG A 114 -1.88 5.53 14.34
C ARG A 114 -2.30 6.49 13.25
N ARG A 115 -1.33 7.14 12.56
CA ARG A 115 -1.62 8.07 11.47
C ARG A 115 -2.21 7.38 10.26
N ARG A 116 -1.75 6.18 9.93
CA ARG A 116 -2.36 5.36 8.89
C ARG A 116 -3.80 5.01 9.26
N HIS A 117 -4.07 4.63 10.48
CA HIS A 117 -5.43 4.40 10.97
C HIS A 117 -6.29 5.67 10.95
N GLU A 118 -5.75 6.81 11.33
CA GLU A 118 -6.45 8.10 11.26
C GLU A 118 -6.76 8.51 9.82
N SER A 119 -5.80 8.35 8.89
CA SER A 119 -5.99 8.67 7.47
C SER A 119 -6.95 7.72 6.78
N ASP A 120 -6.88 6.43 7.13
CA ASP A 120 -7.78 5.43 6.59
C ASP A 120 -9.21 5.60 7.16
N ALA A 121 -9.38 6.04 8.40
CA ALA A 121 -10.68 6.43 8.97
C ALA A 121 -11.32 7.57 8.19
N ALA A 122 -10.50 8.44 7.62
CA ALA A 122 -10.93 9.57 6.82
C ALA A 122 -11.39 9.20 5.40
N THR A 123 -10.81 8.18 4.81
CA THR A 123 -11.13 7.76 3.43
C THR A 123 -12.43 6.94 3.32
N THR A 124 -12.94 6.45 4.42
CA THR A 124 -14.10 5.51 4.43
C THR A 124 -15.41 6.14 4.85
N SER A 125 -15.43 7.37 5.36
CA SER A 125 -16.68 8.05 5.72
C SER A 125 -17.50 8.56 4.51
N GLY A 126 -17.01 8.35 3.28
CA GLY A 126 -17.68 8.72 2.02
C GLY A 126 -18.38 7.58 1.26
N GLY A 127 -18.53 6.40 1.84
CA GLY A 127 -19.23 5.29 1.21
C GLY A 127 -20.63 5.10 1.78
N VAL A 128 -21.66 5.57 1.09
CA VAL A 128 -23.06 5.27 1.40
C VAL A 128 -23.34 3.82 1.05
N ASP A 129 -23.83 3.06 2.04
CA ASP A 129 -24.32 1.70 1.87
C ASP A 129 -25.68 1.72 1.13
N PRO A 130 -25.86 1.02 0.00
CA PRO A 130 -27.12 1.05 -0.77
C PRO A 130 -28.29 0.31 -0.13
N GLN A 131 -28.19 -0.19 1.10
CA GLN A 131 -29.22 -1.07 1.69
C GLN A 131 -29.81 -0.63 3.04
N ALA A 132 -29.72 0.64 3.43
CA ALA A 132 -30.43 1.11 4.61
C ALA A 132 -31.66 1.96 4.25
N ASN A 133 -32.75 1.32 3.81
CA ASN A 133 -34.08 1.89 3.86
C ASN A 133 -34.81 1.31 5.07
N GLY A 134 -35.08 2.13 6.05
CA GLY A 134 -36.10 1.87 7.06
C GLY A 134 -35.73 2.18 8.51
N SER A 135 -36.30 3.27 8.92
CA SER A 135 -36.77 3.69 10.25
C SER A 135 -35.96 4.74 11.02
N ALA A 136 -36.64 5.85 11.17
CA ALA A 136 -36.29 7.00 11.99
C ALA A 136 -36.15 6.66 13.48
N GLY A 137 -35.08 7.20 14.10
CA GLY A 137 -34.91 7.18 15.54
C GLY A 137 -33.79 8.13 15.95
N THR A 138 -34.21 9.28 16.46
CA THR A 138 -33.39 10.33 17.04
C THR A 138 -32.39 9.85 18.09
N SER A 139 -31.11 10.19 17.95
CA SER A 139 -30.29 10.59 19.12
C SER A 139 -29.02 11.29 18.69
N GLN A 140 -28.74 12.41 19.34
CA GLN A 140 -27.55 13.25 19.25
C GLN A 140 -26.29 12.51 19.59
N GLY A 141 -25.25 12.68 18.76
CA GLY A 141 -23.89 12.25 19.05
C GLY A 141 -22.93 12.93 18.09
N VAL A 142 -22.26 13.96 18.56
CA VAL A 142 -21.20 14.71 17.85
C VAL A 142 -20.06 13.77 17.53
N THR A 143 -19.85 13.45 16.27
CA THR A 143 -18.60 12.83 15.79
C THR A 143 -18.15 13.56 14.54
N GLY A 144 -17.02 14.25 14.64
CA GLY A 144 -16.38 14.94 13.53
C GLY A 144 -16.13 13.99 12.36
N ARG A 145 -16.74 14.30 11.24
CA ARG A 145 -16.61 13.55 9.98
C ARG A 145 -15.37 14.04 9.24
N ALA A 146 -14.55 13.14 8.82
CA ALA A 146 -13.32 13.44 8.10
C ALA A 146 -13.58 13.91 6.66
N PRO A 147 -12.79 14.84 6.09
CA PRO A 147 -12.90 15.22 4.68
C PRO A 147 -12.62 14.04 3.76
N SER A 148 -13.35 13.97 2.66
CA SER A 148 -13.28 12.87 1.70
C SER A 148 -12.08 13.00 0.74
N PRO A 149 -11.67 11.91 0.07
CA PRO A 149 -10.60 11.93 -0.93
C PRO A 149 -10.83 12.92 -2.08
N PHE A 150 -12.06 13.37 -2.23
CA PHE A 150 -12.49 14.32 -3.25
C PHE A 150 -12.00 15.74 -2.97
N SER A 151 -12.09 16.22 -1.74
CA SER A 151 -11.71 17.59 -1.37
C SER A 151 -10.28 17.92 -1.74
N VAL A 152 -9.45 16.93 -1.88
CA VAL A 152 -8.04 17.12 -2.18
C VAL A 152 -7.71 17.15 -3.67
N VAL A 153 -8.39 16.37 -4.48
CA VAL A 153 -8.24 16.49 -5.94
C VAL A 153 -8.96 17.74 -6.43
N ALA A 154 -10.03 18.12 -5.77
CA ALA A 154 -10.69 19.39 -6.02
C ALA A 154 -9.86 20.59 -5.52
N SER A 155 -9.03 20.45 -4.46
CA SER A 155 -8.03 21.48 -4.13
C SER A 155 -6.95 21.59 -5.20
N GLN A 156 -6.55 20.50 -5.81
CA GLN A 156 -5.66 20.55 -6.99
C GLN A 156 -6.36 21.18 -8.22
N LEU A 157 -7.68 20.99 -8.36
CA LEU A 157 -8.47 21.58 -9.45
C LEU A 157 -8.90 23.01 -9.14
N GLY A 158 -9.20 23.33 -7.90
CA GLY A 158 -9.38 24.71 -7.44
C GLY A 158 -8.09 25.52 -7.58
N LEU A 159 -6.94 24.88 -7.33
CA LEU A 159 -5.61 25.42 -7.60
C LEU A 159 -5.31 25.57 -9.08
N ALA A 160 -5.70 24.59 -9.90
CA ALA A 160 -5.62 24.70 -11.35
C ALA A 160 -6.57 25.79 -11.86
N GLY A 161 -7.68 26.00 -11.21
CA GLY A 161 -8.70 26.96 -11.60
C GLY A 161 -8.35 28.40 -11.30
N LEU A 162 -7.65 28.62 -10.23
CA LEU A 162 -7.02 29.90 -9.93
C LEU A 162 -5.65 30.01 -10.55
N GLY A 163 -5.24 28.96 -11.23
CA GLY A 163 -4.25 28.83 -12.27
C GLY A 163 -2.92 29.46 -12.11
N LEU A 164 -2.67 30.04 -11.03
CA LEU A 164 -1.56 30.92 -10.90
C LEU A 164 -0.67 30.54 -9.76
N ILE A 165 -0.96 29.38 -9.24
CA ILE A 165 -0.17 28.91 -8.14
C ILE A 165 0.63 27.68 -8.61
N PRO A 166 1.95 27.74 -8.83
CA PRO A 166 2.80 26.60 -9.18
C PRO A 166 3.06 25.73 -7.93
N GLY A 167 2.85 24.46 -7.96
CA GLY A 167 3.24 23.60 -6.83
C GLY A 167 2.55 22.26 -6.69
N ALA A 168 1.41 22.04 -7.36
CA ALA A 168 0.82 20.70 -7.40
C ALA A 168 1.72 19.69 -8.14
N GLY A 169 2.59 20.17 -9.06
CA GLY A 169 3.59 19.36 -9.76
C GLY A 169 4.81 18.98 -8.91
N ALA A 170 5.15 19.75 -7.88
CA ALA A 170 6.35 19.50 -7.07
C ALA A 170 6.18 18.34 -6.08
N ILE A 171 4.94 18.03 -5.70
CA ILE A 171 4.63 16.81 -4.94
C ILE A 171 4.81 15.56 -5.83
N ALA A 172 4.57 15.67 -7.13
CA ALA A 172 4.78 14.58 -8.09
C ALA A 172 6.28 14.28 -8.37
N GLY A 173 7.16 15.28 -8.27
CA GLY A 173 8.60 15.13 -8.54
C GLY A 173 9.42 14.51 -7.40
N ALA A 174 8.88 14.43 -6.18
CA ALA A 174 9.55 13.84 -5.01
C ALA A 174 9.20 12.37 -4.79
N VAL A 175 8.43 11.73 -5.68
CA VAL A 175 7.97 10.34 -5.56
C VAL A 175 8.61 9.48 -6.62
N ASP A 176 9.13 8.35 -6.15
CA ASP A 176 9.60 7.27 -6.99
C ASP A 176 8.50 6.83 -7.98
N PRO A 177 8.75 6.83 -9.31
CA PRO A 177 7.77 6.41 -10.31
C PRO A 177 7.17 5.03 -10.07
N HIS A 178 7.89 4.14 -9.39
CA HIS A 178 7.41 2.80 -9.02
C HIS A 178 6.39 2.77 -7.88
N GLN A 179 6.28 3.85 -7.08
CA GLN A 179 5.25 3.97 -6.02
C GLN A 179 3.94 4.62 -6.51
N ILE A 180 3.96 5.35 -7.62
CA ILE A 180 2.77 5.95 -8.24
C ILE A 180 1.80 4.86 -8.74
N ALA A 181 2.34 3.71 -9.14
CA ALA A 181 1.58 2.60 -9.71
C ALA A 181 0.69 1.85 -8.69
N SER A 182 0.86 2.02 -7.38
CA SER A 182 0.26 1.17 -6.34
C SER A 182 -0.96 1.76 -5.59
N GLY A 183 -1.64 2.76 -6.11
CA GLY A 183 -2.83 3.32 -5.47
C GLY A 183 -2.56 4.27 -4.29
N VAL A 184 -1.28 4.58 -4.05
CA VAL A 184 -0.79 5.46 -2.96
C VAL A 184 -1.24 6.93 -3.16
N ASP A 185 -1.59 7.34 -4.38
CA ASP A 185 -1.98 8.72 -4.67
C ASP A 185 -3.26 9.17 -3.93
N ARG A 186 -4.15 8.25 -3.58
CA ARG A 186 -5.38 8.60 -2.84
C ARG A 186 -5.13 8.91 -1.38
N THR A 187 -4.25 8.12 -0.77
CA THR A 187 -3.87 8.29 0.63
C THR A 187 -3.05 9.56 0.82
N ARG A 188 -2.27 9.91 -0.21
CA ARG A 188 -1.31 11.00 -0.18
C ARG A 188 -1.93 12.35 0.09
N VAL A 189 -3.03 12.61 -0.51
CA VAL A 189 -3.64 13.93 -0.54
C VAL A 189 -4.60 14.12 0.63
N THR A 190 -5.33 13.09 1.05
CA THR A 190 -6.14 13.10 2.27
C THR A 190 -5.27 13.13 3.54
N ILE A 191 -4.11 12.49 3.48
CA ILE A 191 -3.13 12.44 4.56
C ILE A 191 -2.46 13.81 4.75
N SER A 192 -2.08 14.51 3.66
CA SER A 192 -1.42 15.82 3.77
C SER A 192 -2.34 16.92 4.32
N ALA A 193 -3.64 16.81 4.12
CA ALA A 193 -4.62 17.76 4.64
C ALA A 193 -4.91 17.61 6.16
N ARG A 194 -4.50 16.49 6.77
CA ARG A 194 -4.79 16.20 8.20
C ARG A 194 -3.59 16.03 9.10
N LEU A 195 -2.41 15.87 8.54
CA LEU A 195 -1.21 15.67 9.34
C LEU A 195 -0.61 17.02 9.75
N ARG A 196 -0.39 17.16 11.04
CA ARG A 196 0.00 18.43 11.68
C ARG A 196 1.47 18.81 11.50
N SER A 197 2.28 17.98 10.84
CA SER A 197 3.70 18.28 10.60
C SER A 197 4.19 17.66 9.28
N HIS A 198 5.21 18.30 8.69
CA HIS A 198 5.90 17.79 7.50
C HIS A 198 6.47 16.36 7.73
N GLU A 199 6.91 16.06 8.94
CA GLU A 199 7.40 14.74 9.33
C GLU A 199 6.27 13.68 9.29
N ASP A 200 5.06 14.02 9.74
CA ASP A 200 3.90 13.15 9.69
C ASP A 200 3.45 12.90 8.23
N VAL A 201 3.51 13.93 7.40
CA VAL A 201 3.21 13.82 5.96
C VAL A 201 4.22 12.90 5.26
N GLN A 202 5.52 13.09 5.52
CA GLN A 202 6.59 12.22 5.00
C GLN A 202 6.42 10.79 5.49
N LEU A 203 6.07 10.61 6.76
CA LEU A 203 5.86 9.29 7.36
C LEU A 203 4.70 8.55 6.69
N ALA A 204 3.63 9.24 6.34
CA ALA A 204 2.47 8.66 5.70
C ALA A 204 2.64 8.44 4.18
N LEU A 205 3.28 9.38 3.49
CA LEU A 205 3.42 9.37 2.02
C LEU A 205 4.61 8.54 1.51
N SER A 206 5.68 8.51 2.30
CA SER A 206 6.91 7.80 1.94
C SER A 206 7.46 7.09 3.18
N PRO A 207 6.70 6.12 3.74
CA PRO A 207 7.03 5.50 5.02
C PRO A 207 8.45 4.92 5.03
N LEU A 208 8.89 4.31 3.94
CA LEU A 208 10.24 3.75 3.86
C LEU A 208 11.32 4.81 3.95
N ARG A 209 11.10 6.00 3.37
CA ARG A 209 12.07 7.11 3.46
C ARG A 209 12.16 7.70 4.87
N ALA A 210 11.06 7.66 5.63
CA ALA A 210 11.03 8.16 7.00
C ALA A 210 11.48 7.09 8.01
N LEU A 211 11.01 5.85 7.87
CA LEU A 211 11.23 4.78 8.82
C LEU A 211 12.62 4.13 8.68
N THR A 212 13.04 3.81 7.45
CA THR A 212 14.28 3.04 7.22
C THR A 212 15.53 3.74 7.77
N PRO A 213 15.73 5.07 7.63
CA PRO A 213 16.89 5.73 8.23
C PRO A 213 16.90 5.70 9.76
N VAL A 214 15.73 5.74 10.40
CA VAL A 214 15.61 5.63 11.86
C VAL A 214 15.87 4.20 12.29
N PHE A 215 15.32 3.22 11.58
CA PHE A 215 15.57 1.81 11.78
C PHE A 215 17.08 1.48 11.70
N LEU A 216 17.77 1.93 10.65
CA LEU A 216 19.21 1.69 10.48
C LEU A 216 20.04 2.33 11.58
N ARG A 217 19.69 3.54 12.05
CA ARG A 217 20.36 4.17 13.20
C ARG A 217 20.17 3.40 14.50
N ASP A 218 18.97 2.92 14.79
CA ASP A 218 18.71 2.12 15.98
C ASP A 218 19.37 0.73 15.85
N LEU A 219 19.34 0.14 14.65
CA LEU A 219 20.03 -1.11 14.34
C LEU A 219 21.55 -0.97 14.53
N ALA A 220 22.15 0.14 14.08
CA ALA A 220 23.56 0.42 14.27
C ALA A 220 23.94 0.58 15.76
N GLU A 221 23.05 1.15 16.58
CA GLU A 221 23.26 1.24 18.02
C GLU A 221 23.16 -0.14 18.70
N ALA A 222 22.21 -0.98 18.29
CA ALA A 222 22.08 -2.35 18.73
C ALA A 222 23.29 -3.21 18.30
N ALA A 223 23.71 -3.08 17.04
CA ALA A 223 24.82 -3.82 16.47
C ALA A 223 26.17 -3.57 17.19
N ARG A 224 26.37 -2.38 17.79
CA ARG A 224 27.57 -2.09 18.59
C ARG A 224 27.69 -2.95 19.86
N ARG A 225 26.60 -3.55 20.31
CA ARG A 225 26.56 -4.37 21.56
C ARG A 225 26.71 -5.86 21.28
N HIS A 226 26.66 -6.27 20.02
CA HIS A 226 26.70 -7.65 19.57
C HIS A 226 27.81 -7.82 18.53
N LEU A 227 28.45 -9.00 18.54
CA LEU A 227 29.45 -9.33 17.52
C LEU A 227 28.77 -9.42 16.15
N TRP A 228 27.59 -10.03 16.08
CA TRP A 228 26.79 -10.20 14.89
C TRP A 228 25.32 -9.87 15.16
N VAL A 229 24.65 -9.35 14.17
CA VAL A 229 23.19 -9.26 14.03
C VAL A 229 22.80 -10.07 12.82
N VAL A 230 21.87 -11.01 12.93
CA VAL A 230 21.48 -11.87 11.81
C VAL A 230 19.99 -11.76 11.56
N LEU A 231 19.64 -11.36 10.34
CA LEU A 231 18.25 -11.19 9.89
C LEU A 231 17.91 -12.34 8.93
N PHE A 232 16.93 -13.16 9.32
CA PHE A 232 16.48 -14.29 8.52
C PHE A 232 15.15 -13.97 7.86
N PHE A 233 15.06 -14.19 6.53
CA PHE A 233 13.84 -14.09 5.74
C PHE A 233 13.58 -15.45 5.08
N ASP A 234 12.59 -16.17 5.60
CA ASP A 234 12.18 -17.47 5.08
C ASP A 234 10.98 -17.35 4.14
N THR A 235 10.68 -18.39 3.35
CA THR A 235 9.63 -18.37 2.31
C THR A 235 9.75 -17.17 1.36
N TYR A 236 10.98 -16.84 1.00
CA TYR A 236 11.32 -15.62 0.25
C TYR A 236 10.68 -15.58 -1.14
N GLU A 237 10.29 -16.72 -1.70
CA GLU A 237 9.51 -16.76 -2.94
C GLU A 237 8.15 -16.05 -2.84
N LEU A 238 7.60 -15.89 -1.63
CA LEU A 238 6.34 -15.19 -1.39
C LEU A 238 6.57 -13.71 -0.99
N THR A 239 7.62 -13.43 -0.25
CA THR A 239 7.92 -12.09 0.28
C THR A 239 8.89 -11.31 -0.59
N GLY A 240 9.73 -11.98 -1.38
CA GLY A 240 10.72 -11.35 -2.27
C GLY A 240 10.12 -10.25 -3.15
N PRO A 241 9.03 -10.47 -3.90
CA PRO A 241 8.44 -9.42 -4.73
C PRO A 241 8.06 -8.13 -3.99
N LEU A 242 7.90 -8.21 -2.67
CA LEU A 242 7.52 -7.09 -1.80
C LEU A 242 8.75 -6.45 -1.10
N LEU A 243 9.78 -7.24 -0.82
CA LEU A 243 10.93 -6.85 -0.03
C LEU A 243 12.21 -6.59 -0.86
N ASP A 244 12.30 -7.15 -2.07
CA ASP A 244 13.53 -7.15 -2.90
C ASP A 244 14.17 -5.76 -3.03
N VAL A 245 13.41 -4.76 -3.44
CA VAL A 245 13.94 -3.41 -3.65
C VAL A 245 14.44 -2.80 -2.35
N TRP A 246 13.73 -3.00 -1.25
CA TRP A 246 14.13 -2.48 0.05
C TRP A 246 15.36 -3.21 0.60
N LEU A 247 15.36 -4.55 0.56
CA LEU A 247 16.48 -5.37 1.03
C LEU A 247 17.75 -5.16 0.21
N ARG A 248 17.61 -4.85 -1.09
CA ARG A 248 18.74 -4.46 -1.93
C ARG A 248 19.22 -3.04 -1.57
N ASP A 249 18.32 -2.07 -1.47
CA ASP A 249 18.68 -0.66 -1.27
C ASP A 249 19.30 -0.40 0.12
N VAL A 250 18.95 -1.19 1.13
CA VAL A 250 19.46 -1.04 2.50
C VAL A 250 20.99 -1.22 2.59
N PRO A 251 21.62 -2.29 2.06
CA PRO A 251 23.06 -2.48 2.14
C PRO A 251 23.86 -1.73 1.08
N VAL A 252 23.19 -1.22 0.04
CA VAL A 252 23.86 -0.88 -1.23
C VAL A 252 23.80 0.59 -1.55
N SER A 253 22.76 1.29 -1.10
CA SER A 253 22.56 2.68 -1.45
C SER A 253 22.66 3.60 -0.24
N ASP A 254 23.23 4.80 -0.43
CA ASP A 254 23.22 5.88 0.59
C ASP A 254 21.84 6.46 0.85
N ARG A 255 20.80 5.92 0.18
CA ARG A 255 19.42 6.44 0.21
C ARG A 255 18.82 6.44 1.61
N TYR A 256 19.16 5.42 2.42
CA TYR A 256 18.57 5.24 3.75
C TYR A 256 19.61 5.41 4.87
N GLY A 257 20.90 5.47 4.55
CA GLY A 257 22.00 5.49 5.49
C GLY A 257 22.82 4.22 5.47
N GLU A 258 23.78 4.11 6.37
CA GLU A 258 24.74 2.99 6.40
C GLU A 258 24.20 1.78 7.16
N LEU A 259 24.31 0.58 6.58
CA LEU A 259 24.12 -0.69 7.27
C LEU A 259 25.40 -1.07 7.99
N PRO A 260 25.37 -1.42 9.29
CA PRO A 260 26.57 -1.86 10.01
C PRO A 260 27.18 -3.14 9.40
N ALA A 261 28.51 -3.20 9.30
CA ALA A 261 29.22 -4.32 8.70
C ALA A 261 28.99 -5.67 9.42
N ASN A 262 28.53 -5.66 10.66
CA ASN A 262 28.19 -6.86 11.44
C ASN A 262 26.72 -7.25 11.34
N VAL A 263 25.97 -6.77 10.33
CA VAL A 263 24.63 -7.24 10.02
C VAL A 263 24.69 -8.23 8.85
N LEU A 264 24.24 -9.44 9.10
CA LEU A 264 24.19 -10.53 8.13
C LEU A 264 22.72 -10.79 7.75
N VAL A 265 22.44 -10.90 6.46
CA VAL A 265 21.10 -11.20 5.95
C VAL A 265 21.08 -12.61 5.37
N VAL A 266 20.04 -13.37 5.70
CA VAL A 266 19.81 -14.74 5.18
C VAL A 266 18.45 -14.77 4.51
N LEU A 267 18.42 -15.06 3.22
CA LEU A 267 17.22 -15.25 2.41
C LEU A 267 17.04 -16.74 2.12
N ALA A 268 15.83 -17.28 2.34
CA ALA A 268 15.54 -18.68 2.05
C ALA A 268 14.25 -18.80 1.23
N GLY A 269 14.34 -19.33 0.00
CA GLY A 269 13.23 -19.40 -0.95
C GLY A 269 13.26 -20.61 -1.87
N GLN A 270 12.28 -20.78 -2.74
CA GLN A 270 12.23 -21.90 -3.68
C GLN A 270 13.02 -21.63 -4.95
N GLY A 271 13.07 -20.40 -5.42
CA GLY A 271 13.72 -19.96 -6.64
C GLY A 271 15.03 -19.21 -6.41
N GLN A 272 15.69 -18.86 -7.50
CA GLN A 272 16.79 -17.91 -7.50
C GLN A 272 16.28 -16.49 -7.24
N LEU A 273 17.16 -15.60 -6.78
CA LEU A 273 16.86 -14.17 -6.65
C LEU A 273 16.49 -13.56 -8.01
N ASP A 274 15.55 -12.62 -8.02
CA ASP A 274 15.13 -11.95 -9.27
C ASP A 274 16.33 -11.18 -9.87
N ALA A 275 16.79 -11.65 -11.03
CA ALA A 275 17.91 -11.04 -11.73
C ALA A 275 17.68 -9.55 -12.06
N ARG A 276 16.43 -9.12 -12.30
CA ARG A 276 16.10 -7.70 -12.54
C ARG A 276 16.45 -6.81 -11.34
N CYS A 277 16.39 -7.38 -10.13
CA CYS A 277 16.67 -6.65 -8.89
C CYS A 277 18.11 -6.87 -8.40
N TRP A 278 18.64 -8.10 -8.52
CA TRP A 278 19.83 -8.53 -7.81
C TRP A 278 21.06 -8.74 -8.71
N GLN A 279 20.95 -8.64 -10.06
CA GLN A 279 22.00 -9.00 -11.01
C GLN A 279 23.38 -8.38 -10.68
N ASP A 280 23.41 -7.10 -10.35
CA ASP A 280 24.67 -6.36 -10.07
C ASP A 280 25.27 -6.70 -8.69
N TRP A 281 24.58 -7.54 -7.90
CA TRP A 281 24.91 -7.81 -6.49
C TRP A 281 25.17 -9.28 -6.20
N LEU A 282 25.01 -10.16 -7.20
CA LEU A 282 25.18 -11.61 -7.03
C LEU A 282 26.61 -11.98 -6.57
N ASP A 283 27.60 -11.18 -6.85
CA ASP A 283 28.99 -11.39 -6.39
C ASP A 283 29.16 -11.24 -4.87
N PHE A 284 28.23 -10.56 -4.20
CA PHE A 284 28.20 -10.38 -2.74
C PHE A 284 27.26 -11.36 -2.03
N VAL A 285 26.61 -12.24 -2.78
CA VAL A 285 25.68 -13.24 -2.29
C VAL A 285 26.38 -14.60 -2.20
N ASN A 286 26.30 -15.22 -1.03
CA ASN A 286 26.67 -16.63 -0.89
C ASN A 286 25.48 -17.49 -1.29
N ASP A 287 25.45 -17.93 -2.55
CA ASP A 287 24.34 -18.71 -3.09
C ASP A 287 24.47 -20.19 -2.74
N LEU A 288 23.47 -20.73 -2.04
CA LEU A 288 23.48 -22.10 -1.51
C LEU A 288 22.29 -22.89 -2.06
N PRO A 289 22.44 -23.58 -3.20
CA PRO A 289 21.39 -24.44 -3.75
C PRO A 289 21.24 -25.72 -2.94
N LEU A 290 20.12 -25.88 -2.23
CA LEU A 290 19.83 -27.11 -1.52
C LEU A 290 19.25 -28.19 -2.43
N GLN A 291 19.94 -29.33 -2.46
CA GLN A 291 19.48 -30.53 -3.16
C GLN A 291 18.73 -31.47 -2.21
N VAL A 292 18.02 -32.46 -2.74
CA VAL A 292 17.50 -33.57 -1.94
C VAL A 292 18.63 -34.26 -1.17
N PHE A 293 18.34 -34.98 -0.12
CA PHE A 293 19.34 -35.71 0.63
C PHE A 293 20.10 -36.71 -0.26
N THR A 294 21.35 -36.90 0.04
CA THR A 294 22.12 -38.00 -0.46
C THR A 294 21.62 -39.34 0.14
N ASP A 295 21.94 -40.46 -0.45
CA ASP A 295 21.60 -41.77 0.10
C ASP A 295 22.17 -41.92 1.53
N THR A 296 23.39 -41.41 1.75
CA THR A 296 24.06 -41.46 3.07
C THR A 296 23.30 -40.64 4.11
N GLU A 297 22.92 -39.42 3.79
CA GLU A 297 22.12 -38.56 4.72
C GLU A 297 20.77 -39.16 5.01
N THR A 298 20.09 -39.71 3.99
CA THR A 298 18.80 -40.39 4.17
C THR A 298 18.93 -41.60 5.10
N ARG A 299 19.95 -42.47 4.88
CA ARG A 299 20.22 -43.62 5.74
C ARG A 299 20.56 -43.19 7.16
N GLN A 300 21.35 -42.15 7.33
CA GLN A 300 21.66 -41.58 8.64
C GLN A 300 20.41 -41.09 9.38
N LEU A 301 19.52 -40.42 8.70
CA LEU A 301 18.24 -39.97 9.27
C LEU A 301 17.37 -41.17 9.70
N LEU A 302 17.25 -42.20 8.84
CA LEU A 302 16.48 -43.39 9.13
C LEU A 302 17.05 -44.18 10.32
N THR A 303 18.39 -44.31 10.39
CA THR A 303 19.08 -44.91 11.53
C THR A 303 18.80 -44.15 12.84
N THR A 304 18.81 -42.83 12.80
CA THR A 304 18.48 -41.96 13.96
C THR A 304 17.03 -42.18 14.41
N LYS A 305 16.13 -42.53 13.49
CA LYS A 305 14.73 -42.87 13.77
C LYS A 305 14.53 -44.37 14.15
N GLY A 306 15.63 -45.16 14.17
CA GLY A 306 15.60 -46.58 14.57
C GLY A 306 15.20 -47.51 13.40
N ILE A 307 15.25 -47.09 12.18
CA ILE A 307 14.97 -47.90 10.99
C ILE A 307 16.32 -48.35 10.41
N THR A 308 16.64 -49.66 10.54
CA THR A 308 17.94 -50.25 10.14
C THR A 308 17.79 -51.40 9.13
N ASP A 309 16.58 -51.85 8.83
CA ASP A 309 16.35 -52.89 7.82
C ASP A 309 16.58 -52.29 6.43
N GLU A 310 17.64 -52.81 5.74
CA GLU A 310 18.05 -52.29 4.43
C GLU A 310 16.92 -52.33 3.36
N ARG A 311 16.07 -53.32 3.39
CA ARG A 311 14.95 -53.43 2.45
C ARG A 311 13.88 -52.38 2.69
N VAL A 312 13.60 -52.04 3.96
CA VAL A 312 12.70 -50.97 4.34
C VAL A 312 13.32 -49.63 3.98
N VAL A 313 14.60 -49.43 4.23
CA VAL A 313 15.37 -48.25 3.86
C VAL A 313 15.33 -47.99 2.35
N ASP A 314 15.58 -49.00 1.52
CA ASP A 314 15.58 -48.88 0.08
C ASP A 314 14.17 -48.49 -0.48
N VAL A 315 13.11 -49.00 0.09
CA VAL A 315 11.74 -48.63 -0.30
C VAL A 315 11.43 -47.21 0.12
N ILE A 316 11.84 -46.76 1.33
CA ILE A 316 11.68 -45.37 1.76
C ILE A 316 12.48 -44.43 0.83
N LEU A 317 13.68 -44.77 0.44
CA LEU A 317 14.48 -44.01 -0.53
C LEU A 317 13.75 -43.81 -1.85
N GLN A 318 13.18 -44.89 -2.39
CA GLN A 318 12.42 -44.84 -3.65
C GLN A 318 11.14 -44.01 -3.53
N LEU A 319 10.32 -44.23 -2.49
CA LEU A 319 9.05 -43.54 -2.30
C LEU A 319 9.18 -42.07 -1.99
N SER A 320 10.20 -41.69 -1.21
CA SER A 320 10.43 -40.29 -0.80
C SER A 320 11.15 -39.47 -1.85
N GLY A 321 11.80 -40.10 -2.83
CA GLY A 321 12.74 -39.42 -3.73
C GLY A 321 13.85 -38.71 -2.95
N ARG A 322 14.16 -39.18 -1.76
CA ARG A 322 15.15 -38.58 -0.82
C ARG A 322 14.81 -37.17 -0.35
N LEU A 323 13.55 -36.76 -0.48
CA LEU A 323 13.09 -35.48 0.01
C LEU A 323 12.95 -35.54 1.55
N PRO A 324 13.67 -34.72 2.33
CA PRO A 324 13.76 -34.85 3.80
C PRO A 324 12.41 -34.92 4.50
N VAL A 325 11.43 -34.12 4.11
CA VAL A 325 10.09 -34.12 4.71
C VAL A 325 9.38 -35.45 4.49
N LEU A 326 9.49 -36.04 3.31
CA LEU A 326 8.85 -37.33 3.01
C LEU A 326 9.58 -38.50 3.69
N VAL A 327 10.92 -38.47 3.73
CA VAL A 327 11.71 -39.43 4.51
C VAL A 327 11.29 -39.40 5.97
N SER A 328 11.23 -38.24 6.58
CA SER A 328 10.82 -38.08 7.99
C SER A 328 9.40 -38.55 8.22
N THR A 329 8.46 -38.25 7.30
CA THR A 329 7.05 -38.66 7.39
C THR A 329 6.92 -40.18 7.36
N LEU A 330 7.62 -40.85 6.44
CA LEU A 330 7.60 -42.30 6.34
C LEU A 330 8.28 -42.96 7.54
N ALA A 331 9.34 -42.36 8.03
CA ALA A 331 10.08 -42.89 9.19
C ALA A 331 9.29 -42.80 10.51
N GLU A 332 8.33 -41.88 10.62
CA GLU A 332 7.51 -41.71 11.83
C GLU A 332 6.63 -42.94 12.12
N THR A 333 6.20 -43.64 11.08
CA THR A 333 5.39 -44.85 11.20
C THR A 333 6.18 -46.09 11.64
N ARG A 334 7.53 -46.00 11.70
CA ARG A 334 8.46 -47.08 12.12
C ARG A 334 8.14 -48.44 11.49
N PRO A 335 8.12 -48.59 10.16
CA PRO A 335 7.81 -49.83 9.50
C PRO A 335 8.83 -50.94 9.89
N ALA A 336 8.34 -52.09 10.35
CA ALA A 336 9.17 -53.18 10.84
C ALA A 336 9.55 -54.17 9.72
N SER A 337 8.81 -54.24 8.61
CA SER A 337 9.05 -55.14 7.48
C SER A 337 8.72 -54.52 6.13
N THR A 338 9.20 -55.16 5.06
CA THR A 338 8.84 -54.79 3.67
C THR A 338 7.39 -55.08 3.29
N GLU A 339 6.72 -56.00 4.00
CA GLU A 339 5.30 -56.28 3.84
C GLU A 339 4.47 -55.06 4.34
N ASP A 340 4.96 -54.39 5.37
CA ASP A 340 4.44 -53.12 5.82
C ASP A 340 4.61 -52.03 4.76
N VAL A 341 5.59 -52.17 3.89
CA VAL A 341 5.93 -51.22 2.86
C VAL A 341 5.07 -51.41 1.59
N GLY A 342 4.52 -52.58 1.31
CA GLY A 342 3.50 -52.87 0.25
C GLY A 342 3.84 -52.34 -1.16
N ASP A 343 2.83 -52.13 -2.01
CA ASP A 343 2.93 -51.75 -3.42
C ASP A 343 3.66 -50.40 -3.63
N PRO A 344 4.74 -50.34 -4.45
CA PRO A 344 5.51 -49.11 -4.71
C PRO A 344 4.70 -48.05 -5.50
N SER A 345 3.51 -48.33 -5.94
CA SER A 345 2.66 -47.35 -6.68
C SER A 345 1.97 -46.30 -5.83
N GLY A 346 1.97 -46.41 -4.50
CA GLY A 346 1.39 -45.43 -3.61
C GLY A 346 2.34 -44.24 -3.31
N THR A 347 1.79 -43.03 -3.15
CA THR A 347 2.58 -41.89 -2.68
C THR A 347 3.02 -42.06 -1.23
N ALA A 348 4.11 -41.38 -0.82
CA ALA A 348 4.58 -41.42 0.57
C ALA A 348 3.48 -41.04 1.59
N VAL A 349 2.57 -40.15 1.20
CA VAL A 349 1.45 -39.73 2.03
C VAL A 349 0.37 -40.81 2.18
N GLU A 350 0.05 -41.52 1.08
CA GLU A 350 -0.87 -42.65 1.13
C GLU A 350 -0.34 -43.77 2.01
N ARG A 351 0.98 -43.98 2.00
CA ARG A 351 1.66 -44.94 2.88
C ARG A 351 1.60 -44.50 4.34
N PHE A 352 1.95 -43.24 4.64
CA PHE A 352 1.83 -42.71 5.99
C PHE A 352 0.40 -42.93 6.54
N LEU A 353 -0.64 -42.58 5.76
CA LEU A 353 -2.03 -42.79 6.17
C LEU A 353 -2.43 -44.28 6.34
N LYS A 354 -1.82 -45.14 5.56
CA LYS A 354 -2.07 -46.61 5.67
C LYS A 354 -1.40 -47.17 6.92
N TRP A 355 -0.22 -46.66 7.29
CA TRP A 355 0.54 -47.15 8.45
C TRP A 355 0.08 -46.53 9.79
N GLU A 356 -0.56 -45.37 9.75
CA GLU A 356 -1.19 -44.84 10.96
C GLU A 356 -2.39 -45.72 11.32
N THR A 357 -2.26 -46.45 12.39
CA THR A 357 -3.25 -47.43 12.82
C THR A 357 -4.44 -46.81 13.55
N ASP A 358 -4.25 -45.67 14.16
CA ASP A 358 -5.33 -44.94 14.79
C ASP A 358 -6.23 -44.26 13.76
N VAL A 359 -7.48 -44.74 13.68
CA VAL A 359 -8.48 -44.26 12.72
C VAL A 359 -8.79 -42.77 12.93
N GLN A 360 -8.79 -42.29 14.17
CA GLN A 360 -9.07 -40.90 14.50
C GLN A 360 -7.90 -39.99 14.10
N ARG A 361 -6.67 -40.38 14.38
CA ARG A 361 -5.47 -39.65 13.93
C ARG A 361 -5.39 -39.56 12.40
N ARG A 362 -5.68 -40.67 11.72
CA ARG A 362 -5.73 -40.68 10.25
C ARG A 362 -6.77 -39.72 9.70
N ALA A 363 -7.98 -39.74 10.28
CA ALA A 363 -9.07 -38.84 9.87
C ALA A 363 -8.71 -37.38 10.19
N ALA A 364 -8.09 -37.10 11.34
CA ALA A 364 -7.61 -35.78 11.72
C ALA A 364 -6.51 -35.27 10.79
N ALA A 365 -5.52 -36.12 10.46
CA ALA A 365 -4.46 -35.73 9.52
C ALA A 365 -5.02 -35.30 8.17
N LEU A 366 -6.03 -35.98 7.66
CA LEU A 366 -6.70 -35.61 6.41
C LEU A 366 -7.53 -34.33 6.57
N ALA A 367 -8.39 -34.24 7.58
CA ALA A 367 -9.30 -33.10 7.75
C ALA A 367 -8.52 -31.81 8.02
N CYS A 368 -7.46 -31.88 8.84
CA CYS A 368 -6.61 -30.74 9.17
C CYS A 368 -5.60 -30.32 8.08
N ALA A 369 -5.51 -31.07 6.99
CA ALA A 369 -4.80 -30.63 5.79
C ALA A 369 -5.60 -29.65 4.92
N LEU A 370 -6.92 -29.52 5.13
CA LEU A 370 -7.79 -28.63 4.34
C LEU A 370 -7.49 -27.15 4.60
N PRO A 371 -7.47 -26.64 5.85
CA PRO A 371 -7.09 -25.26 6.10
C PRO A 371 -5.59 -25.03 5.85
N ARG A 372 -5.25 -23.82 5.47
CA ARG A 372 -3.84 -23.42 5.27
C ARG A 372 -3.16 -23.10 6.60
N GLU A 373 -3.91 -22.54 7.50
CA GLU A 373 -3.53 -22.20 8.86
C GLU A 373 -4.44 -22.94 9.82
N LEU A 374 -3.86 -23.59 10.80
CA LEU A 374 -4.54 -24.44 11.73
C LEU A 374 -4.27 -23.99 13.16
N ASP A 375 -5.27 -23.46 13.81
CA ASP A 375 -5.33 -23.30 15.26
C ASP A 375 -6.21 -24.39 15.89
N GLU A 376 -6.34 -24.40 17.20
CA GLU A 376 -7.11 -25.42 17.91
C GLU A 376 -8.60 -25.37 17.54
N ASP A 377 -9.18 -24.19 17.34
CA ASP A 377 -10.60 -24.02 17.01
C ASP A 377 -10.92 -24.44 15.58
N ILE A 378 -10.02 -24.10 14.64
CA ILE A 378 -10.12 -24.59 13.26
C ILE A 378 -9.92 -26.11 13.21
N CYS A 379 -9.00 -26.65 14.01
CA CYS A 379 -8.87 -28.10 14.16
C CYS A 379 -10.18 -28.73 14.64
N ARG A 380 -10.78 -28.17 15.70
CA ARG A 380 -12.07 -28.62 16.24
C ARG A 380 -13.19 -28.59 15.17
N THR A 381 -13.19 -27.52 14.37
CA THR A 381 -14.14 -27.40 13.24
C THR A 381 -13.89 -28.44 12.15
N ALA A 382 -12.62 -28.72 11.81
CA ALA A 382 -12.25 -29.66 10.76
C ALA A 382 -12.52 -31.11 11.16
N VAL A 383 -12.15 -31.51 12.37
CA VAL A 383 -12.26 -32.90 12.85
C VAL A 383 -13.67 -33.21 13.38
N GLY A 384 -14.29 -32.28 14.11
CA GLY A 384 -15.52 -32.49 14.88
C GLY A 384 -15.29 -33.37 16.11
N GLY A 385 -15.76 -32.98 17.28
CA GLY A 385 -15.76 -33.81 18.48
C GLY A 385 -14.86 -33.32 19.63
N GLU A 386 -14.98 -33.99 20.77
CA GLU A 386 -14.36 -33.60 22.05
C GLU A 386 -12.83 -33.85 22.10
N GLN A 387 -12.28 -34.66 21.21
CA GLN A 387 -10.86 -35.03 21.19
C GLN A 387 -9.98 -34.09 20.36
N ALA A 388 -10.52 -32.98 19.89
CA ALA A 388 -9.80 -32.05 18.98
C ALA A 388 -8.47 -31.56 19.57
N SER A 389 -8.41 -31.24 20.86
CA SER A 389 -7.20 -30.76 21.55
C SER A 389 -6.08 -31.81 21.56
N GLU A 390 -6.39 -33.09 21.83
CA GLU A 390 -5.39 -34.18 21.80
C GLU A 390 -4.88 -34.41 20.38
N LEU A 391 -5.78 -34.41 19.42
CA LEU A 391 -5.46 -34.58 17.98
C LEU A 391 -4.64 -33.41 17.46
N PHE A 392 -4.93 -32.19 17.89
CA PHE A 392 -4.15 -31.01 17.56
C PHE A 392 -2.73 -31.08 18.13
N ALA A 393 -2.60 -31.47 19.41
CA ALA A 393 -1.30 -31.66 20.03
C ALA A 393 -0.47 -32.74 19.32
N TRP A 394 -1.11 -33.86 18.92
CA TRP A 394 -0.47 -34.87 18.12
C TRP A 394 -0.04 -34.37 16.74
N LEU A 395 -0.90 -33.65 16.03
CA LEU A 395 -0.58 -33.06 14.72
C LEU A 395 0.63 -32.13 14.77
N ARG A 396 0.70 -31.28 15.80
CA ARG A 396 1.87 -30.39 16.00
C ARG A 396 3.19 -31.12 16.22
N SER A 397 3.14 -32.39 16.64
CA SER A 397 4.35 -33.23 16.77
C SER A 397 4.80 -33.86 15.45
N MET A 398 3.96 -33.83 14.41
CA MET A 398 4.28 -34.48 13.14
C MET A 398 5.37 -33.74 12.35
N PRO A 399 6.26 -34.46 11.68
CA PRO A 399 7.39 -33.86 10.94
C PRO A 399 6.98 -33.02 9.74
N PHE A 400 5.76 -33.19 9.27
CA PHE A 400 5.17 -32.42 8.16
C PHE A 400 4.33 -31.21 8.64
N VAL A 401 4.35 -30.92 9.93
CA VAL A 401 3.67 -29.77 10.50
C VAL A 401 4.70 -28.80 11.06
N THR A 402 4.65 -27.56 10.59
CA THR A 402 5.46 -26.45 11.09
C THR A 402 4.67 -25.64 12.09
N ASP A 403 5.26 -25.36 13.25
CA ASP A 403 4.65 -24.65 14.36
C ASP A 403 5.05 -23.17 14.31
N HIS A 404 4.06 -22.29 14.31
CA HIS A 404 4.19 -20.83 14.37
C HIS A 404 3.57 -20.31 15.68
N ALA A 405 3.81 -19.06 16.03
CA ALA A 405 3.21 -18.44 17.21
C ALA A 405 1.68 -18.32 17.05
N GLY A 406 0.91 -19.24 17.65
CA GLY A 406 -0.55 -19.25 17.65
C GLY A 406 -1.23 -20.17 16.63
N TYR A 407 -0.53 -20.64 15.61
CA TYR A 407 -1.06 -21.55 14.59
C TYR A 407 0.01 -22.54 14.09
N CYS A 408 -0.39 -23.55 13.35
CA CYS A 408 0.54 -24.43 12.65
C CYS A 408 0.10 -24.62 11.18
N ARG A 409 1.05 -25.05 10.36
CA ARG A 409 0.85 -25.31 8.94
C ARG A 409 1.38 -26.67 8.52
N TYR A 410 0.68 -27.29 7.59
CA TYR A 410 1.21 -28.45 6.91
C TYR A 410 2.24 -28.06 5.87
N HIS A 411 3.27 -28.89 5.73
CA HIS A 411 4.20 -28.75 4.62
C HIS A 411 3.50 -29.00 3.28
N ASP A 412 3.66 -28.10 2.31
CA ASP A 412 2.90 -28.11 1.04
C ASP A 412 2.94 -29.43 0.28
N VAL A 413 4.10 -30.10 0.24
CA VAL A 413 4.27 -31.38 -0.44
C VAL A 413 3.31 -32.44 0.15
N VAL A 414 3.20 -32.51 1.47
CA VAL A 414 2.31 -33.45 2.17
C VAL A 414 0.86 -32.98 2.08
N ARG A 415 0.62 -31.70 2.28
CA ARG A 415 -0.71 -31.10 2.17
C ARG A 415 -1.34 -31.36 0.79
N THR A 416 -0.62 -31.03 -0.27
CA THR A 416 -1.10 -31.21 -1.65
C THR A 416 -1.47 -32.66 -1.96
N ALA A 417 -0.67 -33.62 -1.48
CA ALA A 417 -0.97 -35.04 -1.66
C ALA A 417 -2.23 -35.46 -0.87
N MET A 418 -2.42 -34.97 0.37
CA MET A 418 -3.61 -35.24 1.18
C MET A 418 -4.88 -34.62 0.55
N LEU A 419 -4.79 -33.41 0.01
CA LEU A 419 -5.88 -32.73 -0.67
C LEU A 419 -6.32 -33.52 -1.92
N ARG A 420 -5.36 -33.94 -2.76
CA ARG A 420 -5.65 -34.74 -3.95
C ARG A 420 -6.34 -36.05 -3.60
N LEU A 421 -5.87 -36.72 -2.54
CA LEU A 421 -6.47 -37.97 -2.06
C LEU A 421 -7.90 -37.75 -1.63
N GLN A 422 -8.19 -36.78 -0.77
CA GLN A 422 -9.53 -36.48 -0.27
C GLN A 422 -10.53 -36.15 -1.42
N ARG A 423 -10.09 -35.28 -2.34
CA ARG A 423 -10.90 -34.88 -3.49
C ARG A 423 -11.29 -36.08 -4.36
N ARG A 424 -10.36 -37.04 -4.56
CA ARG A 424 -10.63 -38.28 -5.34
C ARG A 424 -11.52 -39.26 -4.58
N GLN A 425 -11.31 -39.43 -3.28
CA GLN A 425 -12.05 -40.39 -2.47
C GLN A 425 -13.52 -40.01 -2.28
N SER A 426 -13.82 -38.76 -2.01
CA SER A 426 -15.20 -38.31 -1.79
C SER A 426 -15.38 -36.82 -2.12
N PRO A 427 -15.76 -36.48 -3.36
CA PRO A 427 -16.05 -35.10 -3.75
C PRO A 427 -17.18 -34.46 -2.93
N ALA A 428 -18.13 -35.22 -2.44
CA ALA A 428 -19.22 -34.73 -1.60
C ALA A 428 -18.72 -34.32 -0.21
N ARG A 429 -17.90 -35.17 0.43
CA ARG A 429 -17.29 -34.88 1.73
C ARG A 429 -16.30 -33.72 1.63
N TRP A 430 -15.54 -33.67 0.55
CA TRP A 430 -14.65 -32.53 0.23
C TRP A 430 -15.43 -31.21 0.26
N ARG A 431 -16.52 -31.12 -0.50
CA ARG A 431 -17.39 -29.94 -0.55
C ARG A 431 -17.94 -29.58 0.82
N GLU A 432 -18.50 -30.56 1.53
CA GLU A 432 -19.08 -30.36 2.86
C GLU A 432 -18.05 -29.82 3.86
N GLN A 433 -16.85 -30.39 3.90
CA GLN A 433 -15.79 -29.95 4.82
C GLN A 433 -15.30 -28.55 4.48
N HIS A 434 -15.10 -28.22 3.21
CA HIS A 434 -14.69 -26.87 2.82
C HIS A 434 -15.81 -25.84 3.09
N THR A 435 -17.09 -26.18 2.88
CA THR A 435 -18.22 -25.30 3.24
C THR A 435 -18.23 -25.02 4.74
N ARG A 436 -18.06 -26.04 5.58
CA ARG A 436 -18.01 -25.89 7.04
C ARG A 436 -16.85 -25.01 7.50
N LEU A 437 -15.67 -25.15 6.91
CA LEU A 437 -14.53 -24.29 7.19
C LEU A 437 -14.77 -22.85 6.72
N ALA A 438 -15.35 -22.66 5.54
CA ALA A 438 -15.72 -21.32 5.05
C ALA A 438 -16.69 -20.62 6.00
N ASP A 439 -17.70 -21.34 6.49
CA ASP A 439 -18.68 -20.80 7.43
C ASP A 439 -18.05 -20.46 8.80
N ALA A 440 -17.06 -21.24 9.26
CA ALA A 440 -16.32 -20.94 10.48
C ALA A 440 -15.46 -19.65 10.34
N PHE A 441 -14.79 -19.45 9.21
CA PHE A 441 -14.04 -18.22 8.96
C PHE A 441 -14.97 -17.02 8.76
N ALA A 442 -16.13 -17.20 8.12
CA ALA A 442 -17.16 -16.17 8.00
C ALA A 442 -17.70 -15.74 9.38
N ALA A 443 -17.90 -16.70 10.30
CA ALA A 443 -18.31 -16.40 11.68
C ALA A 443 -17.27 -15.55 12.41
N ARG A 444 -15.98 -15.85 12.26
CA ARG A 444 -14.89 -15.03 12.84
C ARG A 444 -14.87 -13.60 12.25
N CYS A 445 -15.12 -13.45 10.95
CA CYS A 445 -15.29 -12.12 10.36
C CYS A 445 -16.45 -11.37 11.03
N THR A 446 -17.60 -12.03 11.20
CA THR A 446 -18.80 -11.42 11.82
C THR A 446 -18.56 -11.05 13.29
N GLU A 447 -17.78 -11.82 14.03
CA GLU A 447 -17.38 -11.48 15.41
C GLU A 447 -16.56 -10.19 15.45
N LEU A 448 -15.59 -10.04 14.56
CA LEU A 448 -14.77 -8.82 14.44
C LEU A 448 -15.63 -7.62 13.97
N GLU A 449 -16.55 -7.84 13.01
CA GLU A 449 -17.49 -6.83 12.52
C GLU A 449 -18.39 -6.29 13.63
N SER A 450 -18.83 -7.16 14.55
CA SER A 450 -19.70 -6.77 15.67
C SER A 450 -18.95 -6.10 16.83
N ALA A 451 -17.65 -6.36 16.96
CA ALA A 451 -16.86 -5.91 18.11
C ALA A 451 -16.20 -4.53 17.88
N SER A 452 -16.00 -4.07 16.67
CA SER A 452 -14.97 -3.05 16.50
C SER A 452 -15.26 -1.90 15.60
N LEU A 453 -16.04 -1.76 14.60
CA LEU A 453 -16.00 -0.58 13.70
C LEU A 453 -17.15 -0.55 12.67
N PRO A 454 -17.51 0.63 12.12
CA PRO A 454 -18.41 0.71 10.97
C PRO A 454 -17.85 -0.07 9.78
N ALA A 455 -18.73 -0.57 8.91
CA ALA A 455 -18.41 -1.44 7.75
C ALA A 455 -17.22 -0.97 6.89
N SER A 456 -17.02 0.34 6.84
CA SER A 456 -15.89 0.98 6.17
C SER A 456 -14.51 0.71 6.82
N GLY A 457 -14.47 0.15 8.02
CA GLY A 457 -13.25 -0.14 8.78
C GLY A 457 -12.73 -1.57 8.69
N TRP A 458 -13.55 -2.54 8.25
CA TRP A 458 -13.18 -3.96 8.30
C TRP A 458 -11.94 -4.31 7.48
N TRP A 459 -11.82 -3.73 6.30
CA TRP A 459 -10.62 -3.92 5.44
C TRP A 459 -9.31 -3.42 6.06
N ARG A 460 -9.33 -2.71 7.20
CA ARG A 460 -8.15 -2.25 7.93
C ARG A 460 -7.65 -3.26 8.94
N ASP A 461 -8.56 -4.07 9.46
CA ASP A 461 -8.22 -5.11 10.42
C ASP A 461 -7.53 -6.28 9.71
N GLU A 462 -6.30 -6.59 10.12
CA GLU A 462 -5.52 -7.66 9.51
C GLU A 462 -6.10 -9.04 9.80
N GLY A 463 -6.62 -9.24 11.01
CA GLY A 463 -7.30 -10.48 11.40
C GLY A 463 -8.54 -10.71 10.54
N TRP A 464 -9.35 -9.65 10.33
CA TRP A 464 -10.51 -9.73 9.46
C TRP A 464 -10.12 -10.06 8.02
N ARG A 465 -9.10 -9.37 7.45
CA ARG A 465 -8.61 -9.66 6.09
C ARG A 465 -8.10 -11.10 5.96
N GLY A 466 -7.38 -11.60 6.96
CA GLY A 466 -6.91 -12.96 7.02
C GLY A 466 -8.06 -13.97 7.01
N HIS A 467 -9.04 -13.79 7.89
CA HIS A 467 -10.21 -14.67 7.96
C HIS A 467 -11.06 -14.60 6.69
N ARG A 468 -11.23 -13.40 6.12
CA ARG A 468 -11.96 -13.22 4.86
C ARG A 468 -11.30 -13.92 3.69
N LEU A 469 -9.97 -13.86 3.60
CA LEU A 469 -9.18 -14.56 2.60
C LEU A 469 -9.35 -16.09 2.71
N GLN A 470 -9.30 -16.63 3.94
CA GLN A 470 -9.50 -18.05 4.20
C GLN A 470 -10.94 -18.49 3.90
N GLU A 471 -11.94 -17.69 4.23
CA GLU A 471 -13.33 -17.96 3.86
C GLU A 471 -13.45 -18.18 2.35
N PHE A 472 -12.95 -17.23 1.55
CA PHE A 472 -13.08 -17.34 0.10
C PHE A 472 -12.21 -18.43 -0.52
N TYR A 473 -11.04 -18.71 0.06
CA TYR A 473 -10.26 -19.89 -0.30
C TYR A 473 -11.10 -21.17 -0.16
N HIS A 474 -11.75 -21.36 0.98
CA HIS A 474 -12.58 -22.53 1.23
C HIS A 474 -13.85 -22.58 0.37
N ARG A 475 -14.50 -21.42 0.11
CA ARG A 475 -15.64 -21.35 -0.82
C ARG A 475 -15.24 -21.75 -2.24
N LEU A 476 -14.08 -21.30 -2.72
CA LEU A 476 -13.54 -21.71 -4.01
C LEU A 476 -13.20 -23.20 -4.04
N CYS A 477 -12.66 -23.73 -2.95
CA CYS A 477 -12.39 -25.16 -2.86
C CYS A 477 -13.67 -26.00 -2.82
N ALA A 478 -14.74 -25.52 -2.24
CA ALA A 478 -16.04 -26.20 -2.22
C ALA A 478 -16.72 -26.15 -3.60
N GLU A 479 -16.83 -24.97 -4.18
CA GLU A 479 -17.58 -24.72 -5.42
C GLU A 479 -16.88 -23.66 -6.31
N PRO A 480 -15.83 -24.02 -7.06
CA PRO A 480 -15.02 -23.07 -7.82
C PRO A 480 -15.80 -22.12 -8.73
N HIS A 481 -16.77 -22.67 -9.48
CA HIS A 481 -17.52 -21.90 -10.48
C HIS A 481 -18.51 -20.92 -9.87
N THR A 482 -19.16 -21.29 -8.77
CA THR A 482 -20.15 -20.45 -8.07
C THR A 482 -19.48 -19.39 -7.19
N ALA A 483 -18.34 -19.72 -6.61
CA ALA A 483 -17.61 -18.82 -5.72
C ALA A 483 -16.78 -17.77 -6.48
N LEU A 484 -16.26 -18.09 -7.66
CA LEU A 484 -15.34 -17.20 -8.41
C LEU A 484 -15.92 -15.80 -8.66
N PRO A 485 -17.16 -15.60 -9.15
CA PRO A 485 -17.69 -14.26 -9.37
C PRO A 485 -17.78 -13.41 -8.07
N ARG A 486 -18.10 -14.07 -6.96
CA ARG A 486 -18.11 -13.41 -5.63
C ARG A 486 -16.71 -13.06 -5.17
N THR A 487 -15.74 -13.98 -5.37
CA THR A 487 -14.33 -13.74 -5.05
C THR A 487 -13.76 -12.57 -5.86
N LEU A 488 -14.10 -12.45 -7.14
CA LEU A 488 -13.65 -11.32 -7.96
C LEU A 488 -14.22 -9.98 -7.51
N ARG A 489 -15.39 -9.95 -6.86
CA ARG A 489 -15.91 -8.73 -6.19
C ARG A 489 -15.09 -8.38 -4.95
N GLU A 490 -14.71 -9.35 -4.13
CA GLU A 490 -13.80 -9.11 -2.99
C GLU A 490 -12.42 -8.62 -3.49
N VAL A 491 -11.92 -9.15 -4.62
CA VAL A 491 -10.71 -8.64 -5.27
C VAL A 491 -10.86 -7.18 -5.68
N LEU A 492 -12.05 -6.77 -6.16
CA LEU A 492 -12.34 -5.38 -6.47
C LEU A 492 -12.29 -4.49 -5.21
N ASP A 493 -12.81 -4.97 -4.09
CA ASP A 493 -12.75 -4.24 -2.82
C ASP A 493 -11.33 -4.21 -2.26
N ALA A 494 -10.60 -5.33 -2.34
CA ALA A 494 -9.18 -5.40 -1.98
C ALA A 494 -8.31 -4.41 -2.79
N GLN A 495 -8.61 -4.22 -4.07
CA GLN A 495 -7.92 -3.27 -4.94
C GLN A 495 -8.06 -1.82 -4.45
N ARG A 496 -9.19 -1.50 -3.82
CA ARG A 496 -9.42 -0.17 -3.22
C ARG A 496 -8.54 0.09 -1.99
N TYR A 497 -8.01 -0.97 -1.38
CA TYR A 497 -7.34 -0.89 -0.09
C TYR A 497 -5.81 -0.82 -0.20
N ALA A 498 -5.16 -1.86 -0.71
CA ALA A 498 -3.71 -1.90 -0.87
C ALA A 498 -3.27 -2.92 -1.93
N ALA A 499 -2.16 -2.64 -2.61
CA ALA A 499 -1.56 -3.54 -3.59
C ALA A 499 -1.12 -4.88 -2.96
N THR A 500 -0.60 -4.85 -1.73
CA THR A 500 -0.20 -6.05 -0.97
C THR A 500 -1.38 -6.96 -0.67
N THR A 501 -2.52 -6.38 -0.28
CA THR A 501 -3.77 -7.14 -0.07
C THR A 501 -4.20 -7.81 -1.37
N LEU A 502 -4.18 -7.07 -2.48
CA LEU A 502 -4.55 -7.58 -3.79
C LEU A 502 -3.63 -8.72 -4.24
N HIS A 503 -2.33 -8.62 -3.98
CA HIS A 503 -1.35 -9.67 -4.27
C HIS A 503 -1.68 -10.97 -3.51
N ARG A 504 -2.00 -10.88 -2.22
CA ARG A 504 -2.44 -12.02 -1.40
C ARG A 504 -3.71 -12.70 -1.98
N TRP A 505 -4.69 -11.91 -2.45
CA TRP A 505 -5.90 -12.43 -3.09
C TRP A 505 -5.59 -13.15 -4.41
N ALA A 506 -4.69 -12.58 -5.22
CA ALA A 506 -4.26 -13.20 -6.47
C ALA A 506 -3.52 -14.54 -6.24
N GLN A 507 -2.63 -14.58 -5.25
CA GLN A 507 -1.95 -15.82 -4.83
C GLN A 507 -2.94 -16.87 -4.30
N MET A 508 -3.93 -16.45 -3.51
CA MET A 508 -4.98 -17.34 -3.00
C MET A 508 -5.78 -17.98 -4.14
N LEU A 509 -6.11 -17.21 -5.19
CA LEU A 509 -6.80 -17.74 -6.38
C LEU A 509 -5.93 -18.78 -7.11
N VAL A 510 -4.62 -18.52 -7.27
CA VAL A 510 -3.70 -19.52 -7.86
C VAL A 510 -3.75 -20.80 -7.04
N GLN A 511 -3.56 -20.69 -5.73
CA GLN A 511 -3.52 -21.83 -4.83
C GLN A 511 -4.85 -22.62 -4.79
N ALA A 512 -5.98 -21.91 -4.67
CA ALA A 512 -7.29 -22.56 -4.70
C ALA A 512 -7.53 -23.31 -6.02
N GLY A 513 -7.10 -22.70 -7.15
CA GLY A 513 -7.19 -23.32 -8.47
C GLY A 513 -6.30 -24.56 -8.62
N GLU A 514 -5.14 -24.60 -7.96
CA GLU A 514 -4.25 -25.77 -7.92
C GLU A 514 -4.80 -26.86 -7.01
N ASP A 515 -5.24 -26.51 -5.81
CA ASP A 515 -5.76 -27.47 -4.83
C ASP A 515 -7.07 -28.16 -5.32
N THR A 516 -7.88 -27.44 -6.11
CA THR A 516 -9.14 -27.95 -6.66
C THR A 516 -9.02 -28.52 -8.08
N ASP A 517 -7.89 -28.32 -8.75
CA ASP A 517 -7.70 -28.59 -10.17
C ASP A 517 -8.71 -27.81 -11.05
N ALA A 518 -8.94 -26.55 -10.66
CA ALA A 518 -9.83 -25.64 -11.36
C ALA A 518 -9.00 -24.63 -12.19
N PRO A 519 -8.75 -24.91 -13.49
CA PRO A 519 -7.88 -24.09 -14.31
C PRO A 519 -8.37 -22.64 -14.43
N THR A 520 -9.69 -22.43 -14.50
CA THR A 520 -10.26 -21.08 -14.59
C THR A 520 -9.91 -20.22 -13.38
N VAL A 521 -9.97 -20.77 -12.15
CA VAL A 521 -9.63 -20.05 -10.91
C VAL A 521 -8.14 -19.73 -10.89
N ARG A 522 -7.30 -20.72 -11.21
CA ARG A 522 -5.84 -20.56 -11.28
C ARG A 522 -5.43 -19.51 -12.31
N ASP A 523 -6.03 -19.53 -13.49
CA ASP A 523 -5.73 -18.58 -14.56
C ASP A 523 -6.13 -17.16 -14.17
N TRP A 524 -7.22 -16.97 -13.43
CA TRP A 524 -7.58 -15.66 -12.87
C TRP A 524 -6.52 -15.15 -11.91
N GLY A 525 -6.05 -15.98 -10.99
CA GLY A 525 -4.97 -15.61 -10.07
C GLY A 525 -3.69 -15.19 -10.81
N ARG A 526 -3.25 -15.98 -11.81
CA ARG A 526 -2.05 -15.67 -12.61
C ARG A 526 -2.20 -14.37 -13.42
N ARG A 527 -3.36 -14.14 -14.01
CA ARG A 527 -3.65 -12.91 -14.77
C ARG A 527 -3.65 -11.68 -13.85
N LEU A 528 -4.16 -11.81 -12.64
CA LEU A 528 -4.12 -10.74 -11.63
C LEU A 528 -2.68 -10.45 -11.20
N LEU A 529 -1.86 -11.47 -10.94
CA LEU A 529 -0.44 -11.28 -10.63
C LEU A 529 0.29 -10.58 -11.77
N ALA A 530 0.08 -11.00 -13.01
CA ALA A 530 0.66 -10.34 -14.17
C ALA A 530 0.18 -8.88 -14.34
N ALA A 531 -1.09 -8.59 -14.05
CA ALA A 531 -1.62 -7.23 -14.08
C ALA A 531 -1.04 -6.32 -12.98
N LEU A 532 -0.58 -6.89 -11.88
CA LEU A 532 0.10 -6.15 -10.81
C LEU A 532 1.53 -5.74 -11.17
N GLU A 533 2.15 -6.40 -12.16
CA GLU A 533 3.48 -6.06 -12.69
C GLU A 533 3.43 -4.96 -13.78
N ASP A 534 2.24 -4.52 -14.19
CA ASP A 534 2.08 -3.48 -15.22
C ASP A 534 2.57 -2.11 -14.72
N SER A 535 2.94 -1.22 -15.64
CA SER A 535 3.30 0.18 -15.35
C SER A 535 2.18 0.96 -14.64
N HIS A 536 0.92 0.55 -14.84
CA HIS A 536 -0.28 1.12 -14.23
C HIS A 536 -1.17 0.01 -13.62
N PRO A 537 -0.73 -0.63 -12.53
CA PRO A 537 -1.36 -1.83 -11.99
C PRO A 537 -2.86 -1.66 -11.72
N GLY A 538 -3.27 -0.50 -11.19
CA GLY A 538 -4.68 -0.21 -10.91
C GLY A 538 -5.57 -0.25 -12.16
N ILE A 539 -5.09 0.31 -13.27
CA ILE A 539 -5.81 0.29 -14.55
C ILE A 539 -5.82 -1.12 -15.15
N ALA A 540 -4.68 -1.82 -15.11
CA ALA A 540 -4.53 -3.16 -15.65
C ALA A 540 -5.45 -4.17 -14.93
N VAL A 541 -5.45 -4.17 -13.59
CA VAL A 541 -6.31 -5.03 -12.77
C VAL A 541 -7.79 -4.75 -13.03
N LEU A 542 -8.21 -3.48 -13.04
CA LEU A 542 -9.60 -3.12 -13.28
C LEU A 542 -10.04 -3.43 -14.72
N THR A 543 -9.14 -3.29 -15.70
CA THR A 543 -9.39 -3.70 -17.08
C THR A 543 -9.58 -5.21 -17.19
N LEU A 544 -8.77 -5.98 -16.47
CA LEU A 544 -8.91 -7.42 -16.37
C LEU A 544 -10.24 -7.81 -15.73
N LEU A 545 -10.61 -7.21 -14.60
CA LEU A 545 -11.88 -7.47 -13.88
C LEU A 545 -13.11 -7.09 -14.72
N LEU A 546 -13.03 -6.06 -15.55
CA LEU A 546 -14.09 -5.62 -16.46
C LEU A 546 -14.16 -6.43 -17.76
N SER A 547 -13.24 -7.38 -17.98
CA SER A 547 -13.31 -8.29 -19.15
C SER A 547 -14.60 -9.13 -19.13
N ARG A 548 -14.88 -9.81 -20.25
CA ARG A 548 -16.16 -10.52 -20.46
C ARG A 548 -16.46 -11.54 -19.36
N ASP A 549 -15.43 -12.27 -18.92
CA ASP A 549 -15.55 -13.38 -17.95
C ASP A 549 -15.19 -12.92 -16.51
N GLY A 550 -15.12 -11.61 -16.27
CA GLY A 550 -14.75 -11.01 -14.99
C GLY A 550 -15.96 -10.83 -14.06
N LEU A 551 -16.13 -9.58 -13.64
CA LEU A 551 -17.16 -9.20 -12.68
C LEU A 551 -18.59 -9.43 -13.21
N ASP A 552 -19.48 -9.82 -12.31
CA ASP A 552 -20.92 -9.82 -12.53
C ASP A 552 -21.48 -8.38 -12.66
N THR A 553 -22.76 -8.26 -12.98
CA THR A 553 -23.42 -6.97 -13.19
C THR A 553 -23.32 -6.03 -11.99
N ARG A 554 -23.31 -6.54 -10.76
CA ARG A 554 -23.21 -5.74 -9.54
C ARG A 554 -21.82 -5.15 -9.31
N GLY A 555 -20.77 -5.88 -9.72
CA GLY A 555 -19.39 -5.43 -9.59
C GLY A 555 -18.95 -4.49 -10.70
N ARG A 556 -19.65 -4.44 -11.85
CA ARG A 556 -19.17 -3.69 -13.03
C ARG A 556 -19.24 -2.17 -12.86
N ALA A 557 -20.34 -1.64 -12.34
CA ALA A 557 -20.48 -0.19 -12.14
C ALA A 557 -19.39 0.36 -11.20
N PRO A 558 -19.15 -0.18 -9.99
CA PRO A 558 -18.05 0.26 -9.14
C PRO A 558 -16.66 0.11 -9.79
N ALA A 559 -16.44 -0.96 -10.56
CA ALA A 559 -15.17 -1.18 -11.24
C ALA A 559 -14.90 -0.13 -12.33
N HIS A 560 -15.92 0.26 -13.10
CA HIS A 560 -15.81 1.36 -14.06
C HIS A 560 -15.48 2.67 -13.35
N VAL A 561 -16.15 3.01 -12.25
CA VAL A 561 -15.84 4.22 -11.48
C VAL A 561 -14.40 4.21 -10.99
N LEU A 562 -13.92 3.10 -10.45
CA LEU A 562 -12.55 2.98 -9.96
C LEU A 562 -11.52 3.11 -11.10
N ARG A 563 -11.79 2.50 -12.27
CA ARG A 563 -10.91 2.64 -13.44
C ARG A 563 -10.93 4.07 -14.00
N GLY A 564 -12.11 4.68 -14.07
CA GLY A 564 -12.27 6.09 -14.42
C GLY A 564 -11.45 7.01 -13.52
N ARG A 565 -11.48 6.77 -12.21
CA ARG A 565 -10.62 7.49 -11.25
C ARG A 565 -9.13 7.27 -11.50
N SER A 566 -8.73 6.03 -11.79
CA SER A 566 -7.34 5.72 -12.11
C SER A 566 -6.89 6.40 -13.40
N HIS A 567 -7.75 6.44 -14.45
CA HIS A 567 -7.51 7.20 -15.67
C HIS A 567 -7.46 8.70 -15.42
N HIS A 568 -8.35 9.23 -14.59
CA HIS A 568 -8.32 10.63 -14.18
C HIS A 568 -6.99 10.99 -13.49
N GLY A 569 -6.54 10.19 -12.52
CA GLY A 569 -5.25 10.39 -11.84
C GLY A 569 -4.03 10.31 -12.77
N ALA A 570 -4.16 9.57 -13.87
CA ALA A 570 -3.15 9.50 -14.94
C ALA A 570 -3.29 10.62 -16.01
N GLY A 571 -4.17 11.60 -15.81
CA GLY A 571 -4.43 12.68 -16.78
C GLY A 571 -5.17 12.22 -18.05
N GLN A 572 -5.71 11.01 -18.09
CA GLN A 572 -6.40 10.42 -19.24
C GLN A 572 -7.92 10.71 -19.16
N PHE A 573 -8.31 11.99 -19.21
CA PHE A 573 -9.67 12.44 -18.91
C PHE A 573 -10.73 11.87 -19.84
N ASP A 574 -10.46 11.74 -21.15
CA ASP A 574 -11.41 11.13 -22.09
C ASP A 574 -11.72 9.67 -21.74
N ARG A 575 -10.70 8.91 -21.30
CA ARG A 575 -10.89 7.52 -20.85
C ARG A 575 -11.64 7.46 -19.53
N ALA A 576 -11.36 8.42 -18.64
CA ALA A 576 -12.08 8.55 -17.38
C ALA A 576 -13.57 8.82 -17.63
N LEU A 577 -13.90 9.76 -18.53
CA LEU A 577 -15.29 10.06 -18.93
C LEU A 577 -15.99 8.83 -19.50
N ALA A 578 -15.36 8.10 -20.41
CA ALA A 578 -15.93 6.88 -20.99
C ALA A 578 -16.26 5.82 -19.91
N ASP A 579 -15.41 5.70 -18.90
CA ASP A 579 -15.67 4.79 -17.79
C ASP A 579 -16.80 5.29 -16.87
N TYR A 580 -16.85 6.58 -16.55
CA TYR A 580 -17.94 7.16 -15.76
C TYR A 580 -19.28 7.08 -16.48
N ASP A 581 -19.29 7.35 -17.79
CA ASP A 581 -20.49 7.18 -18.62
C ASP A 581 -20.99 5.74 -18.56
N ARG A 582 -20.06 4.77 -18.70
CA ARG A 582 -20.43 3.34 -18.59
C ARG A 582 -20.93 2.95 -17.21
N ALA A 583 -20.37 3.55 -16.15
CA ALA A 583 -20.85 3.34 -14.79
C ALA A 583 -22.27 3.89 -14.60
N LEU A 584 -22.57 5.08 -15.14
CA LEU A 584 -23.88 5.72 -15.07
C LEU A 584 -24.93 5.04 -15.96
N GLU A 585 -24.53 4.37 -17.06
CA GLU A 585 -25.45 3.51 -17.81
C GLU A 585 -25.91 2.30 -16.95
N LEU A 586 -25.08 1.82 -16.05
CA LEU A 586 -25.37 0.69 -15.15
C LEU A 586 -26.05 1.12 -13.86
N ASP A 587 -25.78 2.32 -13.37
CA ASP A 587 -26.32 2.93 -12.15
C ASP A 587 -26.55 4.42 -12.36
N PRO A 588 -27.72 4.80 -12.96
CA PRO A 588 -27.99 6.18 -13.41
C PRO A 588 -28.11 7.21 -12.29
N ASP A 589 -28.45 6.81 -11.08
CA ASP A 589 -28.71 7.71 -9.96
C ASP A 589 -27.53 7.73 -8.95
N ASN A 590 -26.33 7.41 -9.40
CA ASN A 590 -25.13 7.41 -8.57
C ASN A 590 -24.50 8.81 -8.47
N ALA A 591 -24.86 9.56 -7.44
CA ALA A 591 -24.34 10.92 -7.18
C ALA A 591 -22.81 10.97 -7.13
N TRP A 592 -22.18 9.97 -6.50
CA TRP A 592 -20.72 9.88 -6.40
C TRP A 592 -20.03 9.70 -7.75
N THR A 593 -20.63 8.93 -8.67
CA THR A 593 -20.12 8.78 -10.04
C THR A 593 -20.23 10.10 -10.81
N MET A 594 -21.33 10.82 -10.70
CA MET A 594 -21.53 12.14 -11.32
C MET A 594 -20.50 13.15 -10.81
N ALA A 595 -20.29 13.20 -9.49
CA ALA A 595 -19.28 14.06 -8.90
C ALA A 595 -17.86 13.71 -9.37
N ASN A 596 -17.52 12.43 -9.60
CA ASN A 596 -16.26 12.05 -10.21
C ASN A 596 -16.17 12.40 -11.70
N ARG A 597 -17.29 12.31 -12.46
CA ARG A 597 -17.33 12.69 -13.88
C ARG A 597 -17.17 14.20 -14.05
N SER A 598 -17.78 14.99 -13.20
CA SER A 598 -17.60 16.44 -13.19
C SER A 598 -16.13 16.86 -13.12
N ARG A 599 -15.34 16.14 -12.34
CA ARG A 599 -13.88 16.37 -12.22
C ARG A 599 -13.13 16.11 -13.52
N ALA A 600 -13.51 15.06 -14.24
CA ALA A 600 -12.90 14.79 -15.53
C ALA A 600 -13.30 15.87 -16.55
N HIS A 601 -14.55 16.37 -16.51
CA HIS A 601 -15.00 17.53 -17.29
C HIS A 601 -14.22 18.81 -16.92
N HIS A 602 -13.92 19.01 -15.65
CA HIS A 602 -13.05 20.08 -15.18
C HIS A 602 -11.65 20.02 -15.82
N GLY A 603 -11.00 18.86 -15.76
CA GLY A 603 -9.68 18.66 -16.35
C GLY A 603 -9.62 18.98 -17.85
N LEU A 604 -10.75 18.88 -18.54
CA LEU A 604 -10.93 19.24 -19.95
C LEU A 604 -11.45 20.67 -20.16
N GLY A 605 -11.63 21.46 -19.11
CA GLY A 605 -12.19 22.83 -19.21
C GLY A 605 -13.68 22.87 -19.58
N GLN A 606 -14.42 21.76 -19.47
CA GLN A 606 -15.84 21.65 -19.84
C GLN A 606 -16.75 22.01 -18.65
N PHE A 607 -16.63 23.23 -18.13
CA PHE A 607 -17.25 23.67 -16.88
C PHE A 607 -18.77 23.55 -16.88
N GLY A 608 -19.45 23.83 -18.02
CA GLY A 608 -20.90 23.70 -18.13
C GLY A 608 -21.39 22.25 -17.91
N ARG A 609 -20.63 21.25 -18.40
CA ARG A 609 -20.92 19.84 -18.17
C ARG A 609 -20.61 19.43 -16.72
N ALA A 610 -19.51 19.97 -16.18
CA ALA A 610 -19.17 19.74 -14.77
C ALA A 610 -20.29 20.24 -13.83
N LEU A 611 -20.82 21.45 -14.06
CA LEU A 611 -21.96 21.98 -13.31
C LEU A 611 -23.20 21.10 -13.41
N ALA A 612 -23.56 20.67 -14.63
CA ALA A 612 -24.72 19.80 -14.82
C ALA A 612 -24.63 18.49 -14.03
N ASP A 613 -23.45 17.88 -13.98
CA ASP A 613 -23.18 16.68 -13.18
C ASP A 613 -23.28 16.98 -11.69
N LEU A 614 -22.72 18.10 -11.22
CA LEU A 614 -22.74 18.50 -9.81
C LEU A 614 -24.16 18.87 -9.36
N ASP A 615 -24.91 19.60 -10.18
CA ASP A 615 -26.32 19.92 -9.89
C ASP A 615 -27.15 18.64 -9.74
N ARG A 616 -26.98 17.67 -10.66
CA ARG A 616 -27.68 16.39 -10.56
C ARG A 616 -27.23 15.57 -9.34
N ALA A 617 -25.93 15.57 -9.04
CA ALA A 617 -25.41 14.89 -7.84
C ALA A 617 -25.99 15.49 -6.54
N MET A 618 -26.17 16.83 -6.47
CA MET A 618 -26.78 17.54 -5.35
C MET A 618 -28.29 17.29 -5.24
N GLU A 619 -29.00 17.09 -6.36
CA GLU A 619 -30.40 16.65 -6.32
C GLU A 619 -30.54 15.28 -5.67
N LEU A 620 -29.57 14.38 -5.86
CA LEU A 620 -29.57 13.02 -5.33
C LEU A 620 -29.05 12.95 -3.89
N ASP A 621 -28.06 13.77 -3.54
CA ASP A 621 -27.44 13.85 -2.22
C ASP A 621 -27.21 15.31 -1.82
N PRO A 622 -28.25 16.02 -1.30
CA PRO A 622 -28.18 17.46 -1.00
C PRO A 622 -27.25 17.84 0.17
N ASP A 623 -26.96 16.89 1.03
CA ASP A 623 -26.18 17.10 2.25
C ASP A 623 -24.69 16.71 2.08
N ASN A 624 -24.25 16.49 0.86
CA ASN A 624 -22.87 16.20 0.54
C ASN A 624 -22.05 17.48 0.43
N ALA A 625 -21.40 17.88 1.51
CA ALA A 625 -20.58 19.09 1.59
C ALA A 625 -19.54 19.19 0.45
N GLU A 626 -18.93 18.05 0.11
CA GLU A 626 -17.92 17.97 -0.92
C GLU A 626 -18.48 18.28 -2.33
N THR A 627 -19.64 17.73 -2.67
CA THR A 627 -20.29 18.01 -3.96
C THR A 627 -20.62 19.48 -4.08
N VAL A 628 -21.13 20.09 -3.01
CA VAL A 628 -21.44 21.52 -2.94
C VAL A 628 -20.19 22.37 -3.10
N ALA A 629 -19.12 22.04 -2.38
CA ALA A 629 -17.87 22.76 -2.45
C ALA A 629 -17.22 22.67 -3.86
N ASN A 630 -17.31 21.52 -4.52
CA ASN A 630 -16.82 21.35 -5.88
C ASN A 630 -17.60 22.19 -6.91
N ARG A 631 -18.90 22.36 -6.68
CA ARG A 631 -19.68 23.29 -7.50
C ARG A 631 -19.21 24.72 -7.29
N GLY A 632 -18.92 25.11 -6.04
CA GLY A 632 -18.28 26.37 -5.73
C GLY A 632 -16.99 26.63 -6.52
N GLY A 633 -16.08 25.64 -6.54
CA GLY A 633 -14.84 25.71 -7.33
C GLY A 633 -15.09 25.85 -8.84
N THR A 634 -16.14 25.19 -9.36
CA THR A 634 -16.51 25.34 -10.76
C THR A 634 -17.04 26.76 -11.05
N HIS A 635 -17.88 27.31 -10.18
CA HIS A 635 -18.36 28.69 -10.29
C HIS A 635 -17.23 29.71 -10.20
N GLU A 636 -16.26 29.47 -9.31
CA GLU A 636 -15.07 30.32 -9.17
C GLU A 636 -14.27 30.40 -10.49
N LEU A 637 -13.96 29.23 -11.08
CA LEU A 637 -13.28 29.16 -12.40
C LEU A 637 -14.01 29.91 -13.50
N MET A 638 -15.34 29.86 -13.48
CA MET A 638 -16.16 30.58 -14.42
C MET A 638 -16.24 32.09 -14.09
N GLY A 639 -15.57 32.57 -13.02
CA GLY A 639 -15.64 33.96 -12.55
C GLY A 639 -16.98 34.33 -11.91
N GLN A 640 -17.79 33.35 -11.52
CA GLN A 640 -19.10 33.55 -10.85
C GLN A 640 -18.91 33.57 -9.33
N PHE A 641 -18.10 34.51 -8.82
CA PHE A 641 -17.60 34.53 -7.45
C PHE A 641 -18.69 34.56 -6.39
N ASP A 642 -19.80 35.31 -6.63
CA ASP A 642 -20.93 35.34 -5.67
C ASP A 642 -21.57 33.96 -5.49
N ARG A 643 -21.70 33.19 -6.59
CA ARG A 643 -22.22 31.83 -6.54
C ARG A 643 -21.22 30.87 -5.87
N ALA A 644 -19.94 31.04 -6.18
CA ALA A 644 -18.88 30.27 -5.54
C ALA A 644 -18.91 30.45 -4.01
N CYS A 645 -18.97 31.70 -3.53
CA CYS A 645 -19.08 32.00 -2.10
C CYS A 645 -20.33 31.37 -1.49
N ALA A 646 -21.47 31.45 -2.15
CA ALA A 646 -22.73 30.85 -1.64
C ALA A 646 -22.62 29.32 -1.52
N ASP A 647 -21.97 28.64 -2.47
CA ASP A 647 -21.74 27.22 -2.41
C ASP A 647 -20.72 26.86 -1.30
N TYR A 648 -19.64 27.62 -1.14
CA TYR A 648 -18.71 27.41 -0.04
C TYR A 648 -19.33 27.67 1.33
N ASP A 649 -20.20 28.70 1.45
CA ASP A 649 -20.98 28.95 2.65
C ASP A 649 -21.84 27.73 3.01
N ARG A 650 -22.55 27.17 2.02
CA ARG A 650 -23.37 25.98 2.22
C ARG A 650 -22.51 24.75 2.56
N ALA A 651 -21.37 24.56 1.93
CA ALA A 651 -20.45 23.47 2.23
C ALA A 651 -19.93 23.56 3.68
N LEU A 652 -19.59 24.77 4.15
CA LEU A 652 -19.15 25.03 5.52
C LEU A 652 -20.27 24.98 6.57
N GLU A 653 -21.54 25.16 6.18
CA GLU A 653 -22.69 24.84 7.03
C GLU A 653 -22.79 23.32 7.26
N LEU A 654 -22.49 22.51 6.24
CA LEU A 654 -22.54 21.06 6.30
C LEU A 654 -21.30 20.46 6.99
N ASP A 655 -20.13 21.02 6.74
CA ASP A 655 -18.86 20.65 7.38
C ASP A 655 -18.06 21.91 7.77
N PRO A 656 -18.24 22.41 9.00
CA PRO A 656 -17.60 23.65 9.48
C PRO A 656 -16.06 23.61 9.58
N ASP A 657 -15.48 22.42 9.55
CA ASP A 657 -14.03 22.21 9.66
C ASP A 657 -13.38 21.85 8.31
N ASP A 658 -14.09 21.99 7.19
CA ASP A 658 -13.55 21.81 5.85
C ASP A 658 -12.56 22.92 5.50
N VAL A 659 -11.28 22.67 5.77
CA VAL A 659 -10.16 23.59 5.49
C VAL A 659 -10.10 23.95 4.00
N TRP A 660 -10.45 23.02 3.12
CA TRP A 660 -10.40 23.27 1.68
C TRP A 660 -11.48 24.28 1.23
N ALA A 661 -12.73 24.04 1.61
CA ALA A 661 -13.83 24.95 1.30
C ALA A 661 -13.54 26.35 1.89
N MET A 662 -13.00 26.41 3.10
CA MET A 662 -12.64 27.64 3.80
C MET A 662 -11.52 28.39 3.06
N THR A 663 -10.46 27.70 2.67
CA THR A 663 -9.35 28.30 1.92
C THR A 663 -9.80 28.82 0.56
N ASN A 664 -10.62 28.05 -0.19
CA ASN A 664 -11.14 28.50 -1.49
C ASN A 664 -12.10 29.70 -1.34
N ARG A 665 -12.94 29.70 -0.30
CA ARG A 665 -13.76 30.88 -0.02
C ARG A 665 -12.88 32.12 0.25
N GLY A 666 -11.83 31.97 1.03
CA GLY A 666 -10.84 33.00 1.29
C GLY A 666 -10.18 33.50 0.02
N VAL A 667 -9.79 32.60 -0.87
CA VAL A 667 -9.24 32.93 -2.20
C VAL A 667 -10.28 33.63 -3.06
N THR A 668 -11.52 33.17 -3.10
CA THR A 668 -12.61 33.83 -3.83
C THR A 668 -12.85 35.23 -3.29
N HIS A 669 -12.81 35.46 -1.98
CA HIS A 669 -12.93 36.78 -1.36
C HIS A 669 -11.79 37.72 -1.79
N TRP A 670 -10.54 37.26 -1.86
CA TRP A 670 -9.46 38.15 -2.31
C TRP A 670 -9.55 38.46 -3.83
N LEU A 671 -10.03 37.50 -4.66
CA LEU A 671 -10.35 37.76 -6.07
C LEU A 671 -11.41 38.85 -6.24
N MET A 672 -12.33 38.94 -5.29
CA MET A 672 -13.33 40.00 -5.21
C MET A 672 -12.79 41.32 -4.58
N GLY A 673 -11.52 41.35 -4.16
CA GLY A 673 -10.91 42.47 -3.43
C GLY A 673 -11.38 42.61 -1.97
N GLN A 674 -12.04 41.60 -1.41
CA GLN A 674 -12.56 41.58 -0.04
C GLN A 674 -11.50 41.00 0.93
N PHE A 675 -10.35 41.68 1.03
CA PHE A 675 -9.17 41.16 1.71
C PHE A 675 -9.36 40.83 3.19
N ASP A 676 -10.17 41.61 3.92
CA ASP A 676 -10.43 41.34 5.34
C ASP A 676 -11.20 40.02 5.54
N ARG A 677 -12.14 39.71 4.66
CA ARG A 677 -12.86 38.42 4.66
C ARG A 677 -11.95 37.27 4.29
N ALA A 678 -11.12 37.48 3.25
CA ALA A 678 -10.13 36.52 2.83
C ALA A 678 -9.22 36.12 4.00
N LEU A 679 -8.68 37.12 4.73
CA LEU A 679 -7.82 36.84 5.89
C LEU A 679 -8.55 36.10 6.99
N ALA A 680 -9.82 36.46 7.27
CA ALA A 680 -10.59 35.77 8.31
C ALA A 680 -10.75 34.25 8.00
N ASP A 681 -11.06 33.91 6.75
CA ASP A 681 -11.17 32.52 6.32
C ASP A 681 -9.81 31.79 6.33
N LEU A 682 -8.76 32.42 5.82
CA LEU A 682 -7.43 31.85 5.75
C LEU A 682 -6.80 31.68 7.15
N ASP A 683 -7.02 32.62 8.07
CA ASP A 683 -6.59 32.50 9.45
C ASP A 683 -7.29 31.34 10.16
N ARG A 684 -8.62 31.21 9.94
CA ARG A 684 -9.37 30.08 10.50
C ARG A 684 -8.95 28.75 9.91
N ALA A 685 -8.72 28.67 8.59
CA ALA A 685 -8.19 27.50 7.93
C ALA A 685 -6.81 27.10 8.49
N MET A 686 -5.94 28.06 8.79
CA MET A 686 -4.64 27.83 9.42
C MET A 686 -4.72 27.42 10.89
N GLU A 687 -5.76 27.84 11.64
CA GLU A 687 -5.99 27.31 12.98
C GLU A 687 -6.32 25.82 12.97
N LEU A 688 -7.06 25.38 11.95
CA LEU A 688 -7.44 23.96 11.77
C LEU A 688 -6.29 23.12 11.20
N ASP A 689 -5.55 23.65 10.22
CA ASP A 689 -4.41 23.00 9.57
C ASP A 689 -3.25 24.00 9.37
N PRO A 690 -2.37 24.18 10.38
CA PRO A 690 -1.26 25.12 10.33
C PRO A 690 -0.18 24.79 9.29
N ASP A 691 -0.13 23.51 8.87
CA ASP A 691 0.92 22.99 8.00
C ASP A 691 0.46 22.90 6.53
N ASN A 692 -0.67 23.50 6.20
CA ASN A 692 -1.15 23.59 4.83
C ASN A 692 -0.42 24.69 4.05
N ALA A 693 0.59 24.29 3.28
CA ALA A 693 1.43 25.22 2.53
C ALA A 693 0.63 26.11 1.57
N TRP A 694 -0.47 25.61 1.03
CA TRP A 694 -1.33 26.36 0.12
C TRP A 694 -2.11 27.45 0.87
N THR A 695 -2.74 27.14 2.01
CA THR A 695 -3.43 28.11 2.85
C THR A 695 -2.48 29.22 3.29
N VAL A 696 -1.26 28.83 3.75
CA VAL A 696 -0.22 29.78 4.15
C VAL A 696 0.20 30.67 2.98
N THR A 697 0.38 30.09 1.77
CA THR A 697 0.73 30.86 0.56
C THR A 697 -0.37 31.85 0.19
N SER A 698 -1.64 31.42 0.19
CA SER A 698 -2.81 32.24 -0.13
C SER A 698 -2.98 33.40 0.86
N ARG A 699 -2.67 33.18 2.14
CA ARG A 699 -2.63 34.25 3.13
C ARG A 699 -1.48 35.24 2.85
N GLY A 700 -0.31 34.74 2.51
CA GLY A 700 0.82 35.55 2.07
C GLY A 700 0.49 36.41 0.86
N ASP A 701 -0.19 35.88 -0.15
CA ASP A 701 -0.65 36.63 -1.32
C ASP A 701 -1.65 37.71 -0.93
N THR A 702 -2.58 37.40 -0.01
CA THR A 702 -3.54 38.39 0.49
C THR A 702 -2.82 39.51 1.25
N HIS A 703 -1.87 39.20 2.14
CA HIS A 703 -1.08 40.22 2.82
C HIS A 703 -0.24 41.07 1.86
N ARG A 704 0.31 40.43 0.80
CA ARG A 704 1.09 41.15 -0.25
C ARG A 704 0.23 42.17 -0.98
N LEU A 705 -0.97 41.77 -1.41
CA LEU A 705 -1.91 42.65 -2.12
C LEU A 705 -2.40 43.80 -1.26
N MET A 706 -2.48 43.58 0.07
CA MET A 706 -2.77 44.63 1.05
C MET A 706 -1.56 45.56 1.36
N GLY A 707 -0.40 45.31 0.79
CA GLY A 707 0.85 46.03 1.09
C GLY A 707 1.50 45.66 2.43
N GLN A 708 1.07 44.60 3.10
CA GLN A 708 1.61 44.12 4.39
C GLN A 708 2.81 43.16 4.13
N TYR A 709 3.86 43.71 3.53
CA TYR A 709 4.96 42.92 2.94
C TYR A 709 5.72 42.06 3.96
N ASP A 710 5.91 42.53 5.20
CA ASP A 710 6.63 41.78 6.24
C ASP A 710 5.85 40.49 6.60
N LYS A 711 4.52 40.58 6.71
CA LYS A 711 3.67 39.45 6.98
C LYS A 711 3.66 38.46 5.80
N ALA A 712 3.54 39.01 4.58
CA ALA A 712 3.59 38.20 3.36
C ALA A 712 4.90 37.38 3.28
N LEU A 713 6.03 38.01 3.54
CA LEU A 713 7.35 37.34 3.53
C LEU A 713 7.51 36.29 4.62
N ALA A 714 6.90 36.51 5.79
CA ALA A 714 6.86 35.54 6.88
C ALA A 714 6.06 34.30 6.46
N ASP A 715 4.85 34.51 5.86
CA ASP A 715 4.00 33.44 5.36
C ASP A 715 4.67 32.67 4.23
N TYR A 716 5.24 33.31 3.21
CA TYR A 716 5.97 32.62 2.15
C TYR A 716 7.17 31.83 2.68
N SER A 717 7.88 32.37 3.68
CA SER A 717 9.00 31.66 4.28
C SER A 717 8.53 30.46 5.10
N HIS A 718 7.34 30.52 5.69
CA HIS A 718 6.68 29.39 6.33
C HIS A 718 6.25 28.37 5.29
N ALA A 719 5.52 28.77 4.26
CA ALA A 719 5.06 27.89 3.19
C ALA A 719 6.23 27.14 2.51
N LEU A 720 7.37 27.81 2.29
CA LEU A 720 8.56 27.18 1.71
C LEU A 720 9.30 26.21 2.66
N ARG A 721 9.09 26.31 3.97
CA ARG A 721 9.54 25.25 4.90
C ARG A 721 8.64 24.01 4.82
N LEU A 722 7.35 24.21 4.59
CA LEU A 722 6.36 23.14 4.44
C LEU A 722 6.49 22.47 3.06
N ASP A 723 6.61 23.26 2.01
CA ASP A 723 6.85 22.82 0.64
C ASP A 723 8.01 23.60 0.00
N PRO A 724 9.24 23.08 0.04
CA PRO A 724 10.41 23.74 -0.54
C PRO A 724 10.32 23.97 -2.05
N ASN A 725 9.44 23.26 -2.73
CA ASN A 725 9.22 23.39 -4.17
C ASN A 725 7.94 24.18 -4.49
N GLY A 726 7.25 24.69 -3.49
CA GLY A 726 5.95 25.34 -3.60
C GLY A 726 6.00 26.70 -4.27
N GLN A 727 4.81 27.24 -4.44
CA GLN A 727 4.47 28.50 -5.13
C GLN A 727 4.96 29.75 -4.45
N ALA A 728 5.11 29.68 -3.14
CA ALA A 728 5.54 30.78 -2.32
C ALA A 728 6.86 31.43 -2.81
N HIS A 729 7.64 30.72 -3.65
CA HIS A 729 8.83 31.30 -4.30
C HIS A 729 8.49 32.51 -5.17
N TYR A 730 7.43 32.41 -6.00
CA TYR A 730 7.01 33.52 -6.88
C TYR A 730 6.55 34.70 -6.03
N GLY A 731 5.58 34.49 -5.14
CA GLY A 731 5.07 35.53 -4.26
C GLY A 731 6.18 36.22 -3.46
N LYS A 732 7.12 35.42 -2.91
CA LYS A 732 8.28 35.94 -2.18
C LYS A 732 9.23 36.75 -3.07
N ALA A 733 9.47 36.35 -4.30
CA ALA A 733 10.37 37.02 -5.25
C ALA A 733 9.82 38.36 -5.75
N ILE A 734 8.51 38.50 -5.91
CA ILE A 734 7.87 39.73 -6.39
C ILE A 734 7.50 40.72 -5.27
N THR A 735 7.53 40.26 -4.00
CA THR A 735 7.20 41.13 -2.85
C THR A 735 8.31 42.14 -2.61
N PRO A 736 8.01 43.47 -2.52
CA PRO A 736 8.99 44.50 -2.17
C PRO A 736 9.62 44.24 -0.82
N GLN A 737 10.93 44.48 -0.70
CA GLN A 737 11.69 44.42 0.54
C GLN A 737 12.40 45.71 0.80
N THR A 738 12.55 46.06 2.08
CA THR A 738 13.30 47.27 2.52
C THR A 738 14.78 47.18 2.23
N GLU A 739 15.35 45.96 2.04
CA GLU A 739 16.74 45.70 1.71
C GLU A 739 16.88 45.12 0.31
N GLN A 740 17.86 45.64 -0.48
CA GLN A 740 18.17 45.12 -1.82
C GLN A 740 18.66 43.68 -1.72
N ARG A 741 17.89 42.72 -2.27
CA ARG A 741 18.33 41.31 -2.40
C ARG A 741 19.35 41.20 -3.56
N PRO A 742 20.58 40.73 -3.29
CA PRO A 742 21.57 40.54 -4.37
C PRO A 742 21.17 39.44 -5.40
N ASN A 743 20.16 38.60 -5.14
CA ASN A 743 19.86 37.40 -5.95
C ASN A 743 18.43 37.35 -6.51
N ARG A 744 17.64 38.45 -6.47
CA ARG A 744 16.25 38.49 -6.95
C ARG A 744 16.09 38.01 -8.40
N GLU A 745 17.00 38.42 -9.27
CA GLU A 745 16.95 38.04 -10.68
C GLU A 745 17.26 36.54 -10.88
N GLN A 746 18.20 36.01 -10.09
CA GLN A 746 18.51 34.58 -10.10
C GLN A 746 17.34 33.73 -9.57
N ASP A 747 16.66 34.20 -8.54
CA ASP A 747 15.46 33.51 -7.99
C ASP A 747 14.34 33.46 -9.04
N LEU A 748 14.09 34.55 -9.76
CA LEU A 748 13.09 34.61 -10.82
C LEU A 748 13.47 33.76 -12.04
N VAL A 749 14.75 33.73 -12.44
CA VAL A 749 15.25 32.85 -13.51
C VAL A 749 15.02 31.38 -13.14
N HIS A 750 15.36 31.00 -11.91
CA HIS A 750 15.12 29.63 -11.43
C HIS A 750 13.62 29.26 -11.41
N ILE A 751 12.74 30.21 -11.06
CA ILE A 751 11.29 30.01 -11.12
C ILE A 751 10.83 29.78 -12.58
N VAL A 752 11.32 30.57 -13.53
CA VAL A 752 10.99 30.42 -14.95
C VAL A 752 11.46 29.07 -15.47
N GLU A 753 12.69 28.67 -15.20
CA GLU A 753 13.22 27.36 -15.60
C GLU A 753 12.36 26.21 -15.06
N ARG A 754 11.93 26.33 -13.81
CA ARG A 754 11.08 25.33 -13.16
C ARG A 754 9.66 25.29 -13.74
N LEU A 755 9.03 26.47 -13.97
CA LEU A 755 7.70 26.56 -14.59
C LEU A 755 7.71 26.02 -16.03
N ALA A 756 8.78 26.28 -16.79
CA ALA A 756 8.94 25.76 -18.15
C ALA A 756 9.14 24.24 -18.22
N GLN A 757 9.62 23.61 -17.15
CA GLN A 757 9.89 22.18 -17.07
C GLN A 757 8.73 21.39 -16.41
N GLN A 758 7.72 22.06 -15.87
CA GLN A 758 6.61 21.39 -15.21
C GLN A 758 5.80 20.51 -16.19
N PRO A 759 5.60 19.22 -15.91
CA PRO A 759 4.69 18.41 -16.68
C PRO A 759 3.26 18.90 -16.45
N THR A 760 2.59 19.31 -17.50
CA THR A 760 1.19 19.75 -17.44
C THR A 760 0.27 18.55 -17.44
N GLY A 761 -0.34 18.24 -16.30
CA GLY A 761 -1.22 17.09 -16.13
C GLY A 761 -2.59 17.27 -16.81
N THR A 762 -3.12 18.48 -16.83
CA THR A 762 -4.43 18.83 -17.41
C THR A 762 -4.29 19.95 -18.45
N ALA A 763 -5.32 20.11 -19.30
CA ALA A 763 -5.39 21.27 -20.19
C ALA A 763 -5.42 22.58 -19.38
N LEU A 764 -6.08 22.58 -18.25
CA LEU A 764 -6.18 23.71 -17.35
C LEU A 764 -4.85 24.02 -16.66
N ASP A 765 -4.09 22.99 -16.24
CA ASP A 765 -2.73 23.17 -15.69
C ASP A 765 -1.80 23.79 -16.72
N ALA A 766 -1.91 23.38 -17.99
CA ALA A 766 -1.12 23.94 -19.07
C ALA A 766 -1.45 25.43 -19.32
N VAL A 767 -2.72 25.80 -19.26
CA VAL A 767 -3.15 27.20 -19.37
C VAL A 767 -2.64 28.02 -18.20
N SER A 768 -2.74 27.48 -17.00
CA SER A 768 -2.30 28.11 -15.76
C SER A 768 -0.78 28.33 -15.73
N ALA A 769 -0.02 27.31 -16.14
CA ALA A 769 1.45 27.43 -16.25
C ALA A 769 1.89 28.53 -17.20
N LYS A 770 1.17 28.74 -18.33
CA LYS A 770 1.44 29.84 -19.26
C LYS A 770 1.16 31.20 -18.63
N GLY A 771 0.06 31.33 -17.87
CA GLY A 771 -0.23 32.56 -17.12
C GLY A 771 0.85 32.90 -16.11
N ASN A 772 1.34 31.92 -15.39
CA ASN A 772 2.43 32.06 -14.41
C ASN A 772 3.76 32.46 -15.07
N LEU A 773 4.11 31.81 -16.19
CA LEU A 773 5.28 32.19 -16.97
C LEU A 773 5.20 33.61 -17.49
N PHE A 774 4.03 34.03 -17.99
CA PHE A 774 3.78 35.39 -18.37
C PHE A 774 4.06 36.40 -17.28
N LEU A 775 3.52 36.17 -16.07
CA LEU A 775 3.75 37.04 -14.91
C LEU A 775 5.22 37.04 -14.47
N ALA A 776 5.88 35.88 -14.47
CA ALA A 776 7.30 35.78 -14.13
C ALA A 776 8.17 36.56 -15.14
N TYR A 777 7.88 36.48 -16.42
CA TYR A 777 8.56 37.26 -17.45
C TYR A 777 8.30 38.79 -17.33
N CYS A 778 7.09 39.18 -16.96
CA CYS A 778 6.76 40.58 -16.66
C CYS A 778 7.56 41.09 -15.44
N ALA A 779 7.75 40.27 -14.41
CA ALA A 779 8.54 40.65 -13.24
C ALA A 779 10.04 40.80 -13.53
N MET A 780 10.56 40.19 -14.62
CA MET A 780 11.95 40.26 -15.09
C MET A 780 12.18 41.26 -16.27
N PRO A 781 11.29 42.09 -16.62
CA PRO A 781 11.08 42.85 -17.86
C PRO A 781 11.51 42.12 -19.17
N TRP A 782 11.24 40.84 -19.30
CA TRP A 782 11.52 40.07 -20.50
C TRP A 782 10.33 40.08 -21.47
N TRP A 783 10.06 41.28 -22.04
CA TRP A 783 8.83 41.60 -22.73
C TRP A 783 8.49 40.73 -23.94
N GLN A 784 9.48 40.32 -24.73
CA GLN A 784 9.24 39.40 -25.86
C GLN A 784 8.78 38.03 -25.43
N HIS A 785 9.31 37.51 -24.30
CA HIS A 785 8.89 36.24 -23.74
C HIS A 785 7.50 36.34 -23.09
N ALA A 786 7.24 37.44 -22.39
CA ALA A 786 5.94 37.75 -21.80
C ALA A 786 4.84 37.81 -22.89
N GLU A 787 5.07 38.55 -24.01
CA GLU A 787 4.13 38.67 -25.13
C GLU A 787 3.82 37.33 -25.77
N ARG A 788 4.85 36.48 -25.96
CA ARG A 788 4.64 35.12 -26.51
C ARG A 788 3.79 34.29 -25.56
N CYS A 789 4.12 34.26 -24.30
CA CYS A 789 3.37 33.49 -23.28
C CYS A 789 1.94 33.98 -23.13
N LEU A 790 1.71 35.32 -23.20
CA LEU A 790 0.37 35.88 -23.16
C LEU A 790 -0.44 35.46 -24.39
N THR A 791 0.16 35.53 -25.59
CA THR A 791 -0.50 35.07 -26.84
C THR A 791 -0.87 33.60 -26.75
N GLU A 792 0.02 32.74 -26.26
CA GLU A 792 -0.24 31.32 -26.10
C GLU A 792 -1.28 31.03 -25.03
N PHE A 793 -1.29 31.81 -23.92
CA PHE A 793 -2.29 31.74 -22.87
C PHE A 793 -3.67 32.10 -23.42
N LEU A 794 -3.83 33.25 -24.10
CA LEU A 794 -5.09 33.70 -24.64
C LEU A 794 -5.63 32.77 -25.74
N SER A 795 -4.75 32.19 -26.57
CA SER A 795 -5.14 31.19 -27.57
C SER A 795 -5.67 29.88 -26.99
N SER A 796 -5.41 29.64 -25.74
CA SER A 796 -5.86 28.43 -24.99
C SER A 796 -7.26 28.61 -24.41
N SER A 797 -7.99 29.68 -24.69
CA SER A 797 -9.33 29.98 -24.14
C SER A 797 -9.37 29.88 -22.62
N PRO A 798 -8.62 30.75 -21.91
CA PRO A 798 -8.51 30.67 -20.46
C PRO A 798 -9.85 30.95 -19.78
N PRO A 799 -10.16 30.30 -18.64
CA PRO A 799 -11.37 30.59 -17.88
C PRO A 799 -11.33 31.98 -17.26
N ARG A 800 -12.51 32.57 -17.07
CA ARG A 800 -12.65 33.96 -16.60
C ARG A 800 -12.01 34.21 -15.23
N GLY A 801 -12.08 33.25 -14.32
CA GLY A 801 -11.42 33.34 -13.01
C GLY A 801 -9.89 33.54 -13.15
N LEU A 802 -9.24 32.82 -14.09
CA LEU A 802 -7.82 33.01 -14.40
C LEU A 802 -7.48 34.37 -14.96
N LEU A 803 -8.32 34.92 -15.86
CA LEU A 803 -8.16 36.26 -16.38
C LEU A 803 -8.26 37.30 -15.25
N THR A 804 -9.21 37.14 -14.33
CA THR A 804 -9.37 38.03 -13.18
C THR A 804 -8.08 38.06 -12.35
N TYR A 805 -7.52 36.89 -12.07
CA TYR A 805 -6.25 36.83 -11.31
C TYR A 805 -5.12 37.53 -12.07
N LEU A 806 -4.91 37.25 -13.36
CA LEU A 806 -3.87 37.91 -14.14
C LEU A 806 -4.01 39.43 -14.15
N LEU A 807 -5.26 39.93 -14.23
CA LEU A 807 -5.53 41.36 -14.16
C LEU A 807 -5.13 41.93 -12.78
N ILE A 808 -5.42 41.24 -11.67
CA ILE A 808 -5.04 41.67 -10.33
C ILE A 808 -3.53 41.68 -10.19
N GLU A 809 -2.84 40.62 -10.62
CA GLU A 809 -1.37 40.50 -10.52
C GLU A 809 -0.65 41.53 -11.42
N THR A 810 -1.15 41.77 -12.62
CA THR A 810 -0.59 42.83 -13.50
C THR A 810 -0.76 44.22 -12.89
N ASP A 811 -1.88 44.50 -12.22
CA ASP A 811 -2.09 45.74 -11.49
C ASP A 811 -1.10 45.85 -10.30
N TYR A 812 -0.84 44.76 -9.60
CA TYR A 812 0.12 44.73 -8.53
C TYR A 812 1.53 45.03 -9.02
N LEU A 813 1.97 44.36 -10.11
CA LEU A 813 3.32 44.55 -10.69
C LEU A 813 3.53 45.99 -11.12
N VAL A 814 2.52 46.64 -11.71
CA VAL A 814 2.56 48.09 -12.09
C VAL A 814 2.74 48.95 -10.84
N ARG A 815 1.98 48.68 -9.78
CA ARG A 815 2.10 49.45 -8.52
C ARG A 815 3.45 49.23 -7.84
N ALA A 816 3.96 48.03 -7.86
CA ALA A 816 5.23 47.66 -7.25
C ALA A 816 6.45 48.18 -8.04
N ASN A 817 6.32 48.32 -9.37
CA ASN A 817 7.39 48.83 -10.23
C ASN A 817 6.83 49.78 -11.33
N PRO A 818 6.73 51.08 -11.11
CA PRO A 818 6.20 52.02 -12.10
C PRO A 818 6.93 52.07 -13.43
N SER A 819 8.17 51.60 -13.52
CA SER A 819 8.95 51.57 -14.76
C SER A 819 8.40 50.61 -15.85
N VAL A 820 7.52 49.68 -15.47
CA VAL A 820 6.95 48.67 -16.36
C VAL A 820 5.59 49.10 -16.94
N VAL A 821 5.05 50.24 -16.56
CA VAL A 821 3.67 50.73 -16.88
C VAL A 821 3.35 50.66 -18.36
N GLU A 822 4.25 51.11 -19.22
CA GLU A 822 3.99 51.22 -20.66
C GLU A 822 3.73 49.87 -21.31
N HIS A 823 4.55 48.88 -21.05
CA HIS A 823 4.38 47.49 -21.55
C HIS A 823 3.20 46.78 -20.91
N MET A 824 3.03 46.94 -19.62
CA MET A 824 1.94 46.32 -18.87
C MET A 824 0.57 46.86 -19.28
N HIS A 825 0.47 48.15 -19.71
CA HIS A 825 -0.77 48.73 -20.17
C HIS A 825 -1.28 48.02 -21.43
N ALA A 826 -0.39 47.71 -22.38
CA ALA A 826 -0.76 46.98 -23.60
C ALA A 826 -1.23 45.53 -23.26
N PHE A 827 -0.55 44.82 -22.37
CA PHE A 827 -0.95 43.49 -21.96
C PHE A 827 -2.29 43.47 -21.21
N ARG A 828 -2.53 44.48 -20.37
CA ARG A 828 -3.81 44.63 -19.67
C ARG A 828 -4.96 44.89 -20.60
N LEU A 829 -4.79 45.70 -21.63
CA LEU A 829 -5.83 45.92 -22.63
C LEU A 829 -6.21 44.62 -23.32
N LEU A 830 -5.25 43.78 -23.71
CA LEU A 830 -5.51 42.47 -24.31
C LEU A 830 -6.24 41.54 -23.36
N LEU A 831 -5.84 41.52 -22.09
CA LEU A 831 -6.51 40.69 -21.05
C LEU A 831 -7.93 41.16 -20.80
N THR A 832 -8.17 42.50 -20.76
CA THR A 832 -9.49 43.09 -20.56
C THR A 832 -10.41 42.84 -21.75
N ASP A 833 -9.92 42.97 -22.98
CA ASP A 833 -10.71 42.72 -24.19
C ASP A 833 -11.24 41.27 -24.21
N VAL A 834 -10.36 40.25 -23.89
CA VAL A 834 -10.78 38.87 -23.84
C VAL A 834 -11.72 38.62 -22.65
N PHE A 835 -11.49 39.27 -21.51
CA PHE A 835 -12.35 39.18 -20.32
C PHE A 835 -13.77 39.69 -20.59
N ASP A 836 -13.89 40.81 -21.33
CA ASP A 836 -15.16 41.42 -21.70
C ASP A 836 -15.90 40.61 -22.78
N ASP A 837 -15.15 40.07 -23.75
CA ASP A 837 -15.71 39.16 -24.76
C ASP A 837 -16.33 37.89 -24.11
N LEU A 838 -15.69 37.32 -23.12
CA LEU A 838 -16.24 36.20 -22.36
C LEU A 838 -17.42 36.59 -21.44
N ALA A 839 -17.60 37.87 -21.12
CA ALA A 839 -18.75 38.35 -20.36
C ALA A 839 -20.01 38.51 -21.24
N ASN A 840 -19.82 38.69 -22.55
CA ASN A 840 -20.87 38.86 -23.54
C ASN A 840 -21.33 37.53 -24.20
N GLN A 841 -20.60 36.45 -23.97
CA GLN A 841 -20.95 35.07 -24.34
C GLN A 841 -21.70 34.38 -23.22
#